data_50dbba2261fdd8ed30ed3e5536963f99
#
_entry.id   50dbba2261fdd8ed30ed3e5536963f99
#
_cell.length_a   1.000
_cell.length_b   1.000
_cell.length_c   1.000
_cell.angle_alpha   90.00
_cell.angle_beta   90.00
_cell.angle_gamma   90.00
#
_symmetry.space_group_name_H-M   'P 1'
#
loop_
_entity.id
_entity.type
_entity.pdbx_description
1 polymer ?
#
loop_
_entity_poly.entity_id
_entity_poly.type
_entity_poly.pdbx_seq_one_letter_code
_entity_poly.pdbx_strand_id
1 'polypeptide(L)'
;MEHKKYNAINQPVRKKDSMQLLLGKPVYVEDIAPKDALAVKLLRSPHANVIVEEINVSVAKKVPGVVDIYTWEDVPKQRFAIAGQTYPEPSPYDRLILDRHVRFVGDVVAIIAAENEKAALKAMKLIKVKYKILEPVLDFHQAKDNEILVHPEEDWLAQVPVGGDARRNLVASEISGDGDVDAVLADCDEVLEHAYHMRSFNQAMMETFRTYTELDRYGRLHVISSTQIVFHVRRILSQALGIPKSKIRVEKPRIGGGFGAKQTAVSEVYPAFVTLKTGRPAQLIFTREESQIAGSPRHEMEVRVRLGADKDGHIRGLDLYTLSNSGAYGEHGPTTVGLSGHKSIPLYTGGLEAFRFGYDVVYTNTMAAGAYRGYGATQGIFALETSVNELAEKLGIDPTIIREKNMLREGMKMPAYYGETANACALDKCMARCKELFHWDEKYPVRDMGNGKVRAAGVAMAMQGSCISNVDVGSATVKLADDGSFNLIIGAADMGTGCDTILAQMVAECMDCSVDDVAVFGADTDASPYDSGSYASSTTYITGKAVEMACAKLKTQLCGIAAGMLGCSTEEVVFENGRVKQINTEKSVSLAEISVKDQVNNDIAAVATASHSSPVSPPPYMVGMVEIELDKDTGEVKILDYVAVVDCGITINPALARIQTEGGIVQGIGHTLFENITYDRNGRPIESSFLQYKVPTRLDMGHLRVEFENSYEPTGPFGAKSIGEIVINTPAPAIAHAIYRATGVWHRELPITPEKILMSMPQ
;
A
#
# COMPACT_ATOMS: atom_id res chain seq x y z
N MET A 1 18.85 -16.89 21.78
CA MET A 1 19.69 -15.68 21.78
C MET A 1 19.23 -14.78 22.92
N GLU A 2 20.13 -14.35 23.81
CA GLU A 2 19.78 -13.28 24.75
C GLU A 2 19.34 -12.07 23.95
N HIS A 3 18.09 -11.62 24.12
CA HIS A 3 17.58 -10.44 23.43
C HIS A 3 18.38 -9.23 23.90
N LYS A 4 19.09 -8.59 22.97
CA LYS A 4 19.76 -7.31 23.21
C LYS A 4 18.71 -6.35 23.79
N LYS A 5 18.96 -5.82 24.98
CA LYS A 5 18.08 -4.86 25.61
C LYS A 5 18.30 -3.51 24.93
N TYR A 6 17.27 -2.98 24.29
CA TYR A 6 17.26 -1.68 23.65
C TYR A 6 16.70 -0.61 24.60
N ASN A 7 17.12 0.64 24.42
CA ASN A 7 16.66 1.77 25.21
C ASN A 7 15.42 2.43 24.57
N ALA A 8 15.43 2.63 23.26
CA ALA A 8 14.36 3.28 22.50
C ALA A 8 13.59 2.30 21.60
N ILE A 9 14.25 1.25 21.08
CA ILE A 9 13.63 0.23 20.24
C ILE A 9 12.80 -0.73 21.09
N ASN A 10 11.71 -1.22 20.53
CA ASN A 10 10.73 -2.06 21.22
C ASN A 10 10.06 -1.38 22.44
N GLN A 11 9.94 -0.04 22.37
CA GLN A 11 9.27 0.77 23.38
C GLN A 11 8.01 1.40 22.80
N PRO A 12 6.89 1.49 23.58
CA PRO A 12 5.63 2.07 23.14
C PRO A 12 5.66 3.60 23.20
N VAL A 13 6.59 4.23 22.46
CA VAL A 13 6.72 5.68 22.40
C VAL A 13 5.49 6.29 21.75
N ARG A 14 4.99 7.40 22.32
CA ARG A 14 3.87 8.16 21.74
C ARG A 14 4.26 8.74 20.39
N LYS A 15 3.30 8.75 19.45
CA LYS A 15 3.47 9.37 18.14
C LYS A 15 3.83 10.86 18.31
N LYS A 16 4.94 11.31 17.72
CA LYS A 16 5.54 12.65 17.95
C LYS A 16 4.57 13.81 17.67
N ASP A 17 3.71 13.69 16.69
CA ASP A 17 2.74 14.71 16.29
C ASP A 17 1.34 14.53 16.91
N SER A 18 1.11 13.50 17.73
CA SER A 18 -0.21 13.14 18.24
C SER A 18 -0.90 14.29 18.99
N MET A 19 -0.18 15.01 19.84
CA MET A 19 -0.75 16.12 20.61
C MET A 19 -1.21 17.27 19.70
N GLN A 20 -0.42 17.61 18.68
CA GLN A 20 -0.76 18.69 17.74
C GLN A 20 -2.00 18.33 16.91
N LEU A 21 -2.11 17.08 16.47
CA LEU A 21 -3.28 16.58 15.74
C LEU A 21 -4.54 16.61 16.62
N LEU A 22 -4.45 16.17 17.89
CA LEU A 22 -5.56 16.18 18.84
C LEU A 22 -6.01 17.61 19.21
N LEU A 23 -5.11 18.57 19.19
CA LEU A 23 -5.40 19.98 19.41
C LEU A 23 -5.93 20.70 18.15
N GLY A 24 -6.11 20.00 17.03
CA GLY A 24 -6.65 20.53 15.77
C GLY A 24 -5.75 21.58 15.11
N LYS A 25 -4.42 21.44 15.21
CA LYS A 25 -3.50 22.33 14.50
C LYS A 25 -3.64 22.12 12.99
N PRO A 26 -3.65 23.21 12.18
CA PRO A 26 -3.75 23.13 10.74
C PRO A 26 -2.48 22.51 10.15
N VAL A 27 -2.61 21.37 9.49
CA VAL A 27 -1.45 20.58 9.00
C VAL A 27 -1.71 19.85 7.69
N TYR A 28 -2.95 19.84 7.18
CA TYR A 28 -3.34 19.20 5.94
C TYR A 28 -3.30 20.16 4.75
N VAL A 29 -3.33 19.66 3.52
CA VAL A 29 -3.27 20.49 2.29
C VAL A 29 -4.28 21.63 2.32
N GLU A 30 -5.53 21.35 2.71
CA GLU A 30 -6.61 22.33 2.75
C GLU A 30 -6.38 23.43 3.80
N ASP A 31 -5.70 23.09 4.91
CA ASP A 31 -5.37 24.04 5.98
C ASP A 31 -4.25 25.01 5.56
N ILE A 32 -3.35 24.56 4.68
CA ILE A 32 -2.14 25.30 4.28
C ILE A 32 -2.41 26.20 3.08
N ALA A 33 -3.31 25.76 2.17
CA ALA A 33 -3.63 26.50 0.95
C ALA A 33 -4.18 27.89 1.28
N PRO A 34 -3.70 28.97 0.62
CA PRO A 34 -4.21 30.32 0.83
C PRO A 34 -5.66 30.44 0.31
N LYS A 35 -6.45 31.28 0.97
CA LYS A 35 -7.89 31.44 0.68
C LYS A 35 -8.19 32.03 -0.70
N ASP A 36 -7.22 32.67 -1.33
CA ASP A 36 -7.30 33.28 -2.66
C ASP A 36 -6.74 32.37 -3.78
N ALA A 37 -6.38 31.14 -3.44
CA ALA A 37 -6.03 30.11 -4.43
C ALA A 37 -7.22 29.84 -5.36
N LEU A 38 -6.96 29.66 -6.64
CA LEU A 38 -7.99 29.28 -7.61
C LEU A 38 -8.59 27.92 -7.25
N ALA A 39 -9.90 27.84 -7.22
CA ALA A 39 -10.63 26.57 -7.11
C ALA A 39 -10.60 25.87 -8.46
N VAL A 40 -9.99 24.68 -8.50
CA VAL A 40 -10.01 23.81 -9.67
C VAL A 40 -11.10 22.76 -9.50
N LYS A 41 -11.94 22.59 -10.53
CA LYS A 41 -12.94 21.52 -10.62
C LYS A 41 -12.83 20.80 -11.94
N LEU A 42 -13.23 19.54 -11.97
CA LEU A 42 -13.07 18.65 -13.10
C LEU A 42 -14.45 18.26 -13.64
N LEU A 43 -14.72 18.59 -14.92
CA LEU A 43 -15.88 18.03 -15.62
C LEU A 43 -15.54 16.58 -15.97
N ARG A 44 -16.40 15.67 -15.53
CA ARG A 44 -16.20 14.22 -15.73
C ARG A 44 -17.19 13.65 -16.71
N SER A 45 -16.77 12.62 -17.43
CA SER A 45 -17.63 11.91 -18.38
C SER A 45 -18.72 11.12 -17.66
N PRO A 46 -19.96 11.22 -18.14
CA PRO A 46 -21.06 10.35 -17.69
C PRO A 46 -21.11 9.00 -18.45
N HIS A 47 -20.19 8.78 -19.39
CA HIS A 47 -20.15 7.62 -20.28
C HIS A 47 -18.84 6.84 -20.13
N ALA A 48 -18.90 5.53 -20.33
CA ALA A 48 -17.79 4.62 -20.15
C ALA A 48 -16.78 4.62 -21.32
N ASN A 49 -17.26 4.80 -22.56
CA ASN A 49 -16.43 4.78 -23.76
C ASN A 49 -16.95 5.79 -24.77
N VAL A 50 -16.24 6.91 -24.96
CA VAL A 50 -16.70 7.96 -25.87
C VAL A 50 -15.54 8.74 -26.52
N ILE A 51 -15.80 9.23 -27.73
CA ILE A 51 -15.00 10.28 -28.35
C ILE A 51 -15.69 11.61 -28.14
N VAL A 52 -14.99 12.58 -27.56
CA VAL A 52 -15.45 13.97 -27.47
C VAL A 52 -15.35 14.60 -28.85
N GLU A 53 -16.49 14.88 -29.49
CA GLU A 53 -16.54 15.52 -30.81
C GLU A 53 -16.38 17.03 -30.68
N GLU A 54 -17.06 17.66 -29.71
CA GLU A 54 -17.06 19.09 -29.48
C GLU A 54 -17.26 19.43 -28.01
N ILE A 55 -16.54 20.43 -27.52
CA ILE A 55 -16.78 21.02 -26.18
C ILE A 55 -17.02 22.52 -26.37
N ASN A 56 -18.21 23.00 -25.98
CA ASN A 56 -18.54 24.41 -26.02
C ASN A 56 -18.47 25.02 -24.62
N VAL A 57 -17.45 25.80 -24.36
CA VAL A 57 -17.18 26.49 -23.08
C VAL A 57 -17.55 27.99 -23.12
N SER A 58 -18.06 28.51 -24.22
CA SER A 58 -18.23 29.95 -24.46
C SER A 58 -19.16 30.65 -23.45
N VAL A 59 -20.22 29.99 -23.03
CA VAL A 59 -21.15 30.50 -22.01
C VAL A 59 -20.56 30.33 -20.61
N ALA A 60 -19.93 29.19 -20.34
CA ALA A 60 -19.30 28.89 -19.06
C ALA A 60 -18.17 29.87 -18.71
N LYS A 61 -17.34 30.24 -19.67
CA LYS A 61 -16.27 31.24 -19.48
C LYS A 61 -16.77 32.64 -19.10
N LYS A 62 -18.08 32.97 -19.34
CA LYS A 62 -18.69 34.26 -18.96
C LYS A 62 -19.22 34.29 -17.52
N VAL A 63 -19.17 33.19 -16.81
CA VAL A 63 -19.58 33.14 -15.39
C VAL A 63 -18.63 34.02 -14.57
N PRO A 64 -19.12 35.01 -13.79
CA PRO A 64 -18.24 35.82 -12.95
C PRO A 64 -17.44 34.99 -11.98
N GLY A 65 -16.14 35.26 -11.92
CA GLY A 65 -15.18 34.53 -11.12
C GLY A 65 -14.53 33.32 -11.82
N VAL A 66 -14.96 32.96 -13.04
CA VAL A 66 -14.23 31.98 -13.87
C VAL A 66 -12.99 32.65 -14.47
N VAL A 67 -11.85 32.02 -14.28
CA VAL A 67 -10.55 32.47 -14.81
C VAL A 67 -10.29 31.86 -16.18
N ASP A 68 -10.43 30.53 -16.29
CA ASP A 68 -10.35 29.83 -17.58
C ASP A 68 -10.97 28.42 -17.49
N ILE A 69 -11.20 27.82 -18.65
CA ILE A 69 -11.66 26.43 -18.80
C ILE A 69 -10.79 25.80 -19.89
N TYR A 70 -10.15 24.67 -19.54
CA TYR A 70 -9.23 23.96 -20.42
C TYR A 70 -9.84 22.63 -20.85
N THR A 71 -9.58 22.29 -22.10
CA THR A 71 -10.04 21.09 -22.79
C THR A 71 -8.86 20.27 -23.30
N TRP A 72 -9.13 19.14 -23.93
CA TRP A 72 -8.10 18.30 -24.54
C TRP A 72 -7.23 19.06 -25.59
N GLU A 73 -7.69 20.16 -26.13
CA GLU A 73 -6.93 20.98 -27.09
C GLU A 73 -5.85 21.83 -26.41
N ASP A 74 -6.00 22.15 -25.12
CA ASP A 74 -5.17 23.10 -24.38
C ASP A 74 -3.97 22.45 -23.66
N VAL A 75 -3.98 21.12 -23.52
CA VAL A 75 -3.00 20.37 -22.73
C VAL A 75 -1.90 19.73 -23.59
N PRO A 76 -0.72 19.42 -23.01
CA PRO A 76 0.31 18.64 -23.69
C PRO A 76 -0.22 17.29 -24.20
N LYS A 77 0.30 16.85 -25.35
CA LYS A 77 -0.10 15.58 -25.99
C LYS A 77 0.82 14.40 -25.69
N GLN A 78 1.72 14.57 -24.75
CA GLN A 78 2.63 13.50 -24.34
C GLN A 78 1.94 12.57 -23.35
N ARG A 79 1.95 11.24 -23.63
CA ARG A 79 1.44 10.24 -22.70
C ARG A 79 2.37 10.03 -21.53
N PHE A 80 1.81 9.71 -20.39
CA PHE A 80 2.52 9.44 -19.14
C PHE A 80 1.79 8.38 -18.31
N ALA A 81 2.45 7.89 -17.27
CA ALA A 81 1.86 7.03 -16.23
C ALA A 81 1.75 7.79 -14.92
N ILE A 82 0.70 7.53 -14.14
CA ILE A 82 0.50 8.15 -12.82
C ILE A 82 0.85 7.23 -11.65
N ALA A 83 1.28 6.02 -11.91
CA ALA A 83 1.72 5.09 -10.87
C ALA A 83 3.07 5.54 -10.27
N GLY A 84 3.11 5.61 -8.95
CA GLY A 84 4.33 5.95 -8.20
C GLY A 84 5.02 4.71 -7.70
N GLN A 85 5.93 4.19 -8.50
CA GLN A 85 6.76 3.04 -8.14
C GLN A 85 8.13 3.17 -8.82
N THR A 86 8.85 2.10 -9.08
CA THR A 86 10.18 2.10 -9.68
C THR A 86 10.32 2.99 -10.93
N TYR A 87 11.55 3.21 -11.38
CA TYR A 87 11.85 3.85 -12.66
C TYR A 87 13.08 3.16 -13.30
N PRO A 88 13.01 2.75 -14.58
CA PRO A 88 11.83 2.81 -15.43
C PRO A 88 10.70 1.94 -14.87
N GLU A 89 9.47 2.48 -14.90
CA GLU A 89 8.31 1.76 -14.39
C GLU A 89 7.74 0.78 -15.43
N PRO A 90 7.20 -0.38 -14.99
CA PRO A 90 6.48 -1.29 -15.86
C PRO A 90 5.08 -0.79 -16.24
N SER A 91 4.58 0.26 -15.60
CA SER A 91 3.30 0.89 -15.92
C SER A 91 3.31 1.45 -17.34
N PRO A 92 2.29 1.18 -18.16
CA PRO A 92 2.21 1.74 -19.51
C PRO A 92 1.99 3.25 -19.49
N TYR A 93 2.52 3.92 -20.50
CA TYR A 93 2.25 5.33 -20.81
C TYR A 93 1.01 5.37 -21.68
N ASP A 94 -0.15 5.37 -21.05
CA ASP A 94 -1.47 5.23 -21.68
C ASP A 94 -2.39 6.42 -21.40
N ARG A 95 -1.98 7.38 -20.56
CA ARG A 95 -2.79 8.51 -20.11
C ARG A 95 -2.29 9.84 -20.66
N LEU A 96 -3.22 10.75 -21.01
CA LEU A 96 -3.01 12.18 -21.23
C LEU A 96 -3.61 12.98 -20.07
N ILE A 97 -3.24 14.26 -19.91
CA ILE A 97 -3.87 15.15 -18.92
C ILE A 97 -5.37 15.25 -19.18
N LEU A 98 -5.76 15.49 -20.43
CA LEU A 98 -7.11 15.39 -20.96
C LEU A 98 -7.03 14.69 -22.31
N ASP A 99 -7.84 13.68 -22.52
CA ASP A 99 -7.90 12.95 -23.77
C ASP A 99 -9.23 13.20 -24.48
N ARG A 100 -9.21 13.17 -25.80
CA ARG A 100 -10.41 13.21 -26.63
C ARG A 100 -11.17 11.87 -26.54
N HIS A 101 -10.45 10.76 -26.38
CA HIS A 101 -10.99 9.45 -26.11
C HIS A 101 -11.09 9.24 -24.59
N VAL A 102 -12.31 9.25 -24.07
CA VAL A 102 -12.62 9.11 -22.65
C VAL A 102 -13.05 7.67 -22.40
N ARG A 103 -12.50 7.02 -21.39
CA ARG A 103 -12.48 5.56 -21.27
C ARG A 103 -13.25 4.97 -20.10
N PHE A 104 -13.75 5.80 -19.18
CA PHE A 104 -14.60 5.31 -18.08
C PHE A 104 -15.53 6.41 -17.56
N VAL A 105 -16.61 6.02 -16.87
CA VAL A 105 -17.50 6.97 -16.18
C VAL A 105 -16.75 7.60 -15.02
N GLY A 106 -16.49 8.91 -15.10
CA GLY A 106 -15.68 9.64 -14.12
C GLY A 106 -14.33 10.14 -14.66
N ASP A 107 -13.94 9.72 -15.86
CA ASP A 107 -12.75 10.24 -16.54
C ASP A 107 -12.90 11.73 -16.87
N VAL A 108 -11.78 12.47 -16.93
CA VAL A 108 -11.78 13.93 -16.99
C VAL A 108 -11.95 14.44 -18.40
N VAL A 109 -12.92 15.33 -18.62
CA VAL A 109 -13.25 15.94 -19.92
C VAL A 109 -12.75 17.38 -20.03
N ALA A 110 -12.81 18.15 -18.93
CA ALA A 110 -12.35 19.54 -18.89
C ALA A 110 -11.89 19.94 -17.49
N ILE A 111 -11.00 20.92 -17.42
CA ILE A 111 -10.51 21.53 -16.18
C ILE A 111 -11.08 22.94 -16.09
N ILE A 112 -11.76 23.27 -14.98
CA ILE A 112 -12.33 24.58 -14.70
C ILE A 112 -11.53 25.26 -13.60
N ALA A 113 -10.97 26.44 -13.89
CA ALA A 113 -10.26 27.29 -12.94
C ALA A 113 -11.09 28.52 -12.62
N ALA A 114 -11.40 28.75 -11.35
CA ALA A 114 -12.22 29.89 -10.91
C ALA A 114 -11.73 30.44 -9.56
N GLU A 115 -12.10 31.68 -9.25
CA GLU A 115 -11.75 32.36 -7.98
C GLU A 115 -12.37 31.72 -6.75
N ASN A 116 -13.43 30.90 -6.95
CA ASN A 116 -14.07 30.15 -5.87
C ASN A 116 -14.82 28.94 -6.43
N GLU A 117 -15.11 28.00 -5.57
CA GLU A 117 -15.79 26.75 -5.91
C GLU A 117 -17.18 26.97 -6.50
N LYS A 118 -17.95 27.95 -5.99
CA LYS A 118 -19.29 28.24 -6.47
C LYS A 118 -19.31 28.68 -7.94
N ALA A 119 -18.34 29.51 -8.34
CA ALA A 119 -18.17 29.94 -9.72
C ALA A 119 -17.77 28.75 -10.61
N ALA A 120 -16.83 27.93 -10.18
CA ALA A 120 -16.39 26.72 -10.90
C ALA A 120 -17.55 25.74 -11.13
N LEU A 121 -18.32 25.41 -10.10
CA LEU A 121 -19.47 24.51 -10.19
C LEU A 121 -20.59 25.07 -11.07
N LYS A 122 -20.83 26.41 -11.05
CA LYS A 122 -21.79 27.05 -11.94
C LYS A 122 -21.34 26.97 -13.38
N ALA A 123 -20.06 27.25 -13.65
CA ALA A 123 -19.49 27.16 -15.01
C ALA A 123 -19.55 25.71 -15.54
N MET A 124 -19.21 24.73 -14.71
CA MET A 124 -19.22 23.32 -15.08
C MET A 124 -20.59 22.88 -15.62
N LYS A 125 -21.70 23.33 -15.01
CA LYS A 125 -23.07 23.04 -15.47
C LYS A 125 -23.45 23.69 -16.82
N LEU A 126 -22.71 24.69 -17.27
CA LEU A 126 -22.92 25.42 -18.51
C LEU A 126 -22.05 24.95 -19.68
N ILE A 127 -21.09 24.08 -19.42
CA ILE A 127 -20.29 23.45 -20.47
C ILE A 127 -21.19 22.46 -21.22
N LYS A 128 -21.16 22.54 -22.55
CA LYS A 128 -21.88 21.60 -23.41
C LYS A 128 -20.86 20.72 -24.13
N VAL A 129 -21.04 19.41 -24.02
CA VAL A 129 -20.17 18.42 -24.66
C VAL A 129 -21.02 17.59 -25.61
N LYS A 130 -20.52 17.41 -26.83
CA LYS A 130 -21.06 16.46 -27.80
C LYS A 130 -20.20 15.23 -27.82
N TYR A 131 -20.79 14.10 -27.47
CA TYR A 131 -20.13 12.81 -27.41
C TYR A 131 -20.54 11.92 -28.58
N LYS A 132 -19.59 11.21 -29.17
CA LYS A 132 -19.82 10.01 -29.96
C LYS A 132 -19.67 8.82 -29.02
N ILE A 133 -20.78 8.20 -28.67
CA ILE A 133 -20.79 7.03 -27.76
C ILE A 133 -20.28 5.82 -28.52
N LEU A 134 -19.37 5.09 -27.90
CA LEU A 134 -18.82 3.81 -28.37
C LEU A 134 -19.30 2.69 -27.44
N GLU A 135 -19.22 1.46 -27.92
CA GLU A 135 -19.50 0.28 -27.11
C GLU A 135 -18.37 0.07 -26.08
N PRO A 136 -18.69 -0.09 -24.77
CA PRO A 136 -17.66 -0.31 -23.76
C PRO A 136 -17.39 -1.80 -23.52
N VAL A 137 -16.14 -2.13 -23.16
CA VAL A 137 -15.74 -3.42 -22.59
C VAL A 137 -15.84 -3.32 -21.09
N LEU A 138 -16.87 -3.91 -20.47
CA LEU A 138 -17.11 -3.83 -19.02
C LEU A 138 -16.78 -5.13 -18.28
N ASP A 139 -16.91 -6.28 -18.95
CA ASP A 139 -16.59 -7.60 -18.39
C ASP A 139 -15.12 -7.93 -18.66
N PHE A 140 -14.31 -7.99 -17.60
CA PHE A 140 -12.90 -8.27 -17.74
C PHE A 140 -12.57 -9.72 -18.20
N HIS A 141 -13.50 -10.66 -18.05
CA HIS A 141 -13.35 -12.01 -18.59
C HIS A 141 -13.41 -12.04 -20.13
N GLN A 142 -14.04 -11.04 -20.74
CA GLN A 142 -14.18 -10.90 -22.19
C GLN A 142 -13.21 -9.85 -22.78
N ALA A 143 -12.38 -9.24 -21.96
CA ALA A 143 -11.56 -8.09 -22.38
C ALA A 143 -10.33 -8.50 -23.20
N LYS A 144 -9.65 -9.60 -22.82
CA LYS A 144 -8.49 -10.11 -23.56
C LYS A 144 -8.89 -10.54 -24.96
N ASP A 145 -8.13 -10.09 -25.94
CA ASP A 145 -8.34 -10.38 -27.36
C ASP A 145 -9.73 -9.94 -27.89
N ASN A 146 -10.39 -8.97 -27.23
CA ASN A 146 -11.65 -8.39 -27.69
C ASN A 146 -11.43 -7.51 -28.92
N GLU A 147 -12.40 -7.49 -29.84
CA GLU A 147 -12.36 -6.64 -31.04
C GLU A 147 -12.41 -5.14 -30.71
N ILE A 148 -13.04 -4.78 -29.56
CA ILE A 148 -13.09 -3.41 -29.05
C ILE A 148 -11.84 -3.17 -28.20
N LEU A 149 -11.00 -2.25 -28.67
CA LEU A 149 -9.77 -1.87 -27.98
C LEU A 149 -10.00 -0.68 -27.07
N VAL A 150 -9.58 -0.78 -25.81
CA VAL A 150 -9.60 0.34 -24.85
C VAL A 150 -8.53 1.36 -25.20
N HIS A 151 -7.37 0.90 -25.70
CA HIS A 151 -6.25 1.74 -26.17
C HIS A 151 -5.88 1.39 -27.62
N PRO A 152 -6.61 1.95 -28.61
CA PRO A 152 -6.31 1.72 -30.02
C PRO A 152 -5.16 2.59 -30.55
N GLU A 153 -4.61 3.50 -29.74
CA GLU A 153 -3.63 4.51 -30.12
C GLU A 153 -2.25 3.88 -30.42
N GLU A 154 -1.57 4.38 -31.43
CA GLU A 154 -0.24 3.91 -31.82
C GLU A 154 0.88 4.38 -30.89
N ASP A 155 0.64 5.46 -30.12
CA ASP A 155 1.59 6.06 -29.16
C ASP A 155 1.52 5.46 -27.74
N TRP A 156 0.77 4.35 -27.56
CA TRP A 156 0.85 3.54 -26.35
C TRP A 156 2.25 2.93 -26.20
N LEU A 157 2.83 3.03 -25.00
CA LEU A 157 4.19 2.57 -24.72
C LEU A 157 4.30 1.99 -23.31
N ALA A 158 4.97 0.84 -23.17
CA ALA A 158 5.50 0.34 -21.90
C ALA A 158 7.03 0.36 -21.95
N GLN A 159 7.68 1.06 -21.01
CA GLN A 159 9.16 1.14 -20.96
C GLN A 159 9.77 -0.21 -20.53
N VAL A 160 9.08 -0.94 -19.68
CA VAL A 160 9.42 -2.30 -19.26
C VAL A 160 8.21 -3.19 -19.58
N PRO A 161 8.16 -3.76 -20.78
CA PRO A 161 7.02 -4.58 -21.18
C PRO A 161 7.05 -5.91 -20.42
N VAL A 162 6.03 -6.13 -19.59
CA VAL A 162 5.78 -7.39 -18.88
C VAL A 162 4.64 -8.11 -19.59
N GLY A 163 4.86 -8.52 -20.85
CA GLY A 163 3.84 -9.14 -21.70
C GLY A 163 2.66 -8.23 -22.08
N GLY A 164 2.80 -6.90 -21.95
CA GLY A 164 1.76 -5.95 -22.30
C GLY A 164 1.59 -5.79 -23.81
N ASP A 165 0.33 -5.75 -24.27
CA ASP A 165 -0.06 -5.52 -25.66
C ASP A 165 -1.45 -4.88 -25.72
N ALA A 166 -1.49 -3.58 -25.98
CA ALA A 166 -2.74 -2.81 -26.06
C ALA A 166 -3.69 -3.32 -27.17
N ARG A 167 -3.15 -3.92 -28.24
CA ARG A 167 -3.96 -4.50 -29.33
C ARG A 167 -4.70 -5.78 -28.92
N ARG A 168 -4.35 -6.33 -27.77
CA ARG A 168 -5.00 -7.47 -27.15
C ARG A 168 -5.76 -7.10 -25.87
N ASN A 169 -5.86 -5.82 -25.56
CA ASN A 169 -6.31 -5.30 -24.28
C ASN A 169 -5.51 -5.85 -23.08
N LEU A 170 -4.22 -6.17 -23.26
CA LEU A 170 -3.33 -6.64 -22.20
C LEU A 170 -2.45 -5.50 -21.65
N VAL A 171 -2.51 -5.30 -20.36
CA VAL A 171 -1.58 -4.44 -19.58
C VAL A 171 -0.30 -5.19 -19.27
N ALA A 172 -0.44 -6.46 -18.85
CA ALA A 172 0.65 -7.36 -18.55
C ALA A 172 0.21 -8.82 -18.67
N SER A 173 1.17 -9.72 -18.91
CA SER A 173 0.96 -11.17 -18.95
C SER A 173 2.27 -11.88 -18.69
N GLU A 174 2.30 -12.79 -17.73
CA GLU A 174 3.52 -13.53 -17.37
C GLU A 174 3.15 -14.95 -16.90
N ILE A 175 4.09 -15.88 -17.06
CA ILE A 175 4.02 -17.23 -16.50
C ILE A 175 5.38 -17.60 -15.93
N SER A 176 5.38 -18.21 -14.76
CA SER A 176 6.55 -18.73 -14.06
C SER A 176 6.24 -20.07 -13.41
N GLY A 177 7.25 -20.84 -13.03
CA GLY A 177 7.03 -22.11 -12.35
C GLY A 177 8.34 -22.84 -12.10
N ASP A 178 8.23 -23.94 -11.37
CA ASP A 178 9.32 -24.89 -11.10
C ASP A 178 8.74 -26.31 -11.06
N GLY A 179 9.41 -27.28 -11.71
CA GLY A 179 8.94 -28.65 -11.85
C GLY A 179 7.79 -28.84 -12.87
N ASP A 180 7.33 -30.08 -12.99
CA ASP A 180 6.17 -30.46 -13.83
C ASP A 180 4.91 -30.56 -12.97
N VAL A 181 4.21 -29.45 -12.84
CA VAL A 181 3.02 -29.37 -11.97
C VAL A 181 1.89 -30.31 -12.42
N ASP A 182 1.73 -30.53 -13.74
CA ASP A 182 0.66 -31.37 -14.24
C ASP A 182 0.93 -32.86 -13.93
N ALA A 183 2.20 -33.30 -14.02
CA ALA A 183 2.62 -34.64 -13.61
C ALA A 183 2.44 -34.86 -12.10
N VAL A 184 2.87 -33.88 -11.28
CA VAL A 184 2.70 -33.95 -9.81
C VAL A 184 1.23 -33.99 -9.40
N LEU A 185 0.39 -33.14 -9.99
CA LEU A 185 -1.06 -33.12 -9.70
C LEU A 185 -1.74 -34.42 -10.10
N ALA A 186 -1.32 -35.06 -11.21
CA ALA A 186 -1.85 -36.35 -11.65
C ALA A 186 -1.50 -37.51 -10.71
N ASP A 187 -0.41 -37.38 -9.93
CA ASP A 187 0.07 -38.37 -8.95
C ASP A 187 -0.45 -38.10 -7.51
N CYS A 188 -1.17 -37.01 -7.28
CA CYS A 188 -1.77 -36.70 -6.00
C CYS A 188 -3.02 -37.55 -5.72
N ASP A 189 -3.25 -37.90 -4.45
CA ASP A 189 -4.46 -38.61 -4.01
C ASP A 189 -5.71 -37.73 -4.09
N GLU A 190 -5.54 -36.42 -3.79
CA GLU A 190 -6.59 -35.42 -3.83
C GLU A 190 -6.14 -34.18 -4.60
N VAL A 191 -7.01 -33.71 -5.51
CA VAL A 191 -6.82 -32.46 -6.25
C VAL A 191 -8.08 -31.62 -6.14
N LEU A 192 -7.91 -30.36 -5.73
CA LEU A 192 -8.96 -29.34 -5.78
C LEU A 192 -8.69 -28.38 -6.95
N GLU A 193 -9.75 -28.00 -7.66
CA GLU A 193 -9.71 -27.02 -8.72
C GLU A 193 -10.89 -26.06 -8.59
N HIS A 194 -10.62 -24.81 -8.21
CA HIS A 194 -11.63 -23.79 -8.00
C HIS A 194 -11.17 -22.40 -8.42
N ALA A 195 -12.15 -21.53 -8.71
CA ALA A 195 -11.94 -20.12 -8.96
C ALA A 195 -12.47 -19.30 -7.78
N TYR A 196 -11.71 -18.28 -7.40
CA TYR A 196 -12.01 -17.36 -6.30
C TYR A 196 -12.06 -15.94 -6.84
N HIS A 197 -13.14 -15.21 -6.55
CA HIS A 197 -13.36 -13.87 -7.07
C HIS A 197 -13.40 -12.84 -5.96
N MET A 198 -12.53 -11.84 -6.06
CA MET A 198 -12.56 -10.67 -5.19
C MET A 198 -12.88 -9.43 -6.03
N ARG A 199 -14.02 -8.80 -5.74
CA ARG A 199 -14.44 -7.57 -6.41
C ARG A 199 -13.54 -6.40 -6.04
N SER A 200 -13.62 -5.33 -6.84
CA SER A 200 -12.96 -4.07 -6.54
C SER A 200 -13.59 -3.39 -5.32
N PHE A 201 -12.79 -2.64 -4.55
CA PHE A 201 -13.24 -1.79 -3.45
C PHE A 201 -12.26 -0.64 -3.18
N ASN A 202 -12.78 0.46 -2.60
CA ASN A 202 -12.04 1.69 -2.36
C ASN A 202 -11.24 1.67 -1.05
N GLN A 203 -10.13 2.41 -0.99
CA GLN A 203 -9.34 2.60 0.22
C GLN A 203 -10.09 3.39 1.31
N ALA A 204 -11.10 4.14 0.92
CA ALA A 204 -11.98 4.92 1.81
C ALA A 204 -11.22 5.79 2.84
N MET A 205 -10.03 6.29 2.48
CA MET A 205 -9.22 7.14 3.34
C MET A 205 -10.03 8.38 3.79
N MET A 206 -9.86 8.80 5.05
CA MET A 206 -10.61 9.93 5.63
C MET A 206 -10.39 11.21 4.83
N GLU A 207 -9.15 11.55 4.53
CA GLU A 207 -8.76 12.64 3.65
C GLU A 207 -8.82 12.19 2.19
N THR A 208 -9.68 12.82 1.40
CA THR A 208 -9.79 12.61 -0.05
C THR A 208 -8.53 13.05 -0.81
N PHE A 209 -8.43 12.79 -2.10
CA PHE A 209 -7.34 13.33 -2.93
C PHE A 209 -7.39 14.85 -2.94
N ARG A 210 -6.24 15.51 -2.68
CA ARG A 210 -6.14 16.97 -2.67
C ARG A 210 -4.72 17.45 -2.90
N THR A 211 -4.62 18.52 -3.68
CA THR A 211 -3.35 19.13 -4.06
C THR A 211 -3.51 20.64 -4.15
N TYR A 212 -2.53 21.36 -3.64
CA TYR A 212 -2.33 22.80 -3.79
C TYR A 212 -1.05 23.04 -4.58
N THR A 213 -1.05 24.05 -5.45
CA THR A 213 0.09 24.40 -6.29
C THR A 213 0.26 25.91 -6.41
N GLU A 214 1.51 26.36 -6.50
CA GLU A 214 1.87 27.77 -6.69
C GLU A 214 3.19 27.87 -7.47
N LEU A 215 3.54 29.08 -7.93
CA LEU A 215 4.90 29.39 -8.37
C LEU A 215 5.69 29.96 -7.19
N ASP A 216 6.84 29.37 -6.88
CA ASP A 216 7.73 29.91 -5.88
C ASP A 216 8.38 31.23 -6.33
N ARG A 217 9.11 31.89 -5.43
CA ARG A 217 9.80 33.17 -5.74
C ARG A 217 10.82 33.10 -6.88
N TYR A 218 11.19 31.89 -7.31
CA TYR A 218 12.08 31.67 -8.45
C TYR A 218 11.32 31.25 -9.71
N GLY A 219 10.00 31.28 -9.69
CA GLY A 219 9.13 30.86 -10.79
C GLY A 219 9.11 29.36 -11.04
N ARG A 220 9.49 28.54 -10.04
CA ARG A 220 9.37 27.09 -10.11
C ARG A 220 7.99 26.66 -9.60
N LEU A 221 7.46 25.60 -10.18
CA LEU A 221 6.22 24.96 -9.70
C LEU A 221 6.46 24.32 -8.34
N HIS A 222 5.81 24.83 -7.31
CA HIS A 222 5.76 24.24 -5.97
C HIS A 222 4.43 23.53 -5.80
N VAL A 223 4.47 22.25 -5.44
CA VAL A 223 3.32 21.35 -5.29
C VAL A 223 3.26 20.84 -3.86
N ILE A 224 2.20 21.16 -3.16
CA ILE A 224 1.90 20.63 -1.83
C ILE A 224 0.77 19.62 -1.99
N SER A 225 1.08 18.34 -1.83
CA SER A 225 0.13 17.26 -2.10
C SER A 225 0.06 16.24 -0.97
N SER A 226 -1.13 15.74 -0.72
CA SER A 226 -1.38 14.58 0.13
C SER A 226 -0.96 13.30 -0.61
N THR A 227 0.36 13.07 -0.69
CA THR A 227 0.98 11.99 -1.47
C THR A 227 1.98 11.16 -0.66
N GLN A 228 2.07 9.87 -0.96
CA GLN A 228 3.05 8.93 -0.40
C GLN A 228 4.41 8.99 -1.12
N ILE A 229 4.52 9.69 -2.27
CA ILE A 229 5.55 9.47 -3.29
C ILE A 229 6.07 10.78 -3.91
N VAL A 230 6.53 11.73 -3.08
CA VAL A 230 6.90 13.10 -3.55
C VAL A 230 7.88 13.10 -4.73
N PHE A 231 8.88 12.22 -4.76
CA PHE A 231 9.86 12.14 -5.85
C PHE A 231 9.26 11.59 -7.15
N HIS A 232 8.32 10.63 -7.05
CA HIS A 232 7.59 10.14 -8.22
C HIS A 232 6.58 11.17 -8.72
N VAL A 233 5.87 11.90 -7.84
CA VAL A 233 5.00 13.01 -8.25
C VAL A 233 5.82 14.05 -9.05
N ARG A 234 7.02 14.42 -8.57
CA ARG A 234 7.91 15.31 -9.33
C ARG A 234 8.25 14.76 -10.73
N ARG A 235 8.54 13.45 -10.83
CA ARG A 235 8.82 12.79 -12.11
C ARG A 235 7.59 12.80 -13.03
N ILE A 236 6.44 12.40 -12.51
CA ILE A 236 5.16 12.32 -13.23
C ILE A 236 4.77 13.71 -13.77
N LEU A 237 4.85 14.75 -12.95
CA LEU A 237 4.56 16.12 -13.37
C LEU A 237 5.53 16.62 -14.43
N SER A 238 6.82 16.27 -14.32
CA SER A 238 7.82 16.60 -15.34
C SER A 238 7.48 15.98 -16.70
N GLN A 239 7.02 14.74 -16.70
CA GLN A 239 6.60 14.02 -17.92
C GLN A 239 5.29 14.62 -18.48
N ALA A 240 4.25 14.72 -17.64
CA ALA A 240 2.93 15.18 -18.07
C ALA A 240 2.92 16.63 -18.59
N LEU A 241 3.70 17.50 -17.96
CA LEU A 241 3.75 18.94 -18.26
C LEU A 241 4.85 19.32 -19.25
N GLY A 242 5.77 18.40 -19.56
CA GLY A 242 6.90 18.65 -20.45
C GLY A 242 7.92 19.65 -19.89
N ILE A 243 8.08 19.76 -18.58
CA ILE A 243 9.02 20.67 -17.92
C ILE A 243 10.11 19.92 -17.13
N PRO A 244 11.34 20.48 -17.00
CA PRO A 244 12.42 19.83 -16.28
C PRO A 244 12.08 19.61 -14.79
N LYS A 245 12.52 18.48 -14.21
CA LYS A 245 12.38 18.18 -12.77
C LYS A 245 12.93 19.29 -11.86
N SER A 246 13.98 20.00 -12.28
CA SER A 246 14.57 21.14 -11.55
C SER A 246 13.63 22.35 -11.43
N LYS A 247 12.57 22.40 -12.24
CA LYS A 247 11.52 23.41 -12.17
C LYS A 247 10.33 23.02 -11.31
N ILE A 248 10.41 21.86 -10.62
CA ILE A 248 9.32 21.33 -9.81
C ILE A 248 9.88 20.99 -8.41
N ARG A 249 9.23 21.52 -7.36
CA ARG A 249 9.38 21.12 -5.99
C ARG A 249 8.07 20.45 -5.53
N VAL A 250 8.16 19.31 -4.89
CA VAL A 250 7.01 18.61 -4.29
C VAL A 250 7.25 18.42 -2.82
N GLU A 251 6.27 18.79 -2.03
CA GLU A 251 6.27 18.70 -0.57
C GLU A 251 4.99 18.01 -0.11
N LYS A 252 5.09 17.18 0.92
CA LYS A 252 3.92 16.58 1.57
C LYS A 252 3.66 17.22 2.92
N PRO A 253 2.44 17.68 3.21
CA PRO A 253 2.00 18.02 4.57
C PRO A 253 1.62 16.76 5.36
N ARG A 254 0.87 16.87 6.44
CA ARG A 254 0.26 15.69 7.07
C ARG A 254 -0.74 15.04 6.11
N ILE A 255 -0.76 13.70 6.10
CA ILE A 255 -1.62 12.89 5.24
C ILE A 255 -2.68 12.20 6.10
N GLY A 256 -3.95 12.37 5.76
CA GLY A 256 -5.11 11.80 6.45
C GLY A 256 -5.50 10.41 5.95
N GLY A 257 -4.52 9.49 5.90
CA GLY A 257 -4.66 8.13 5.38
C GLY A 257 -4.33 8.04 3.89
N GLY A 258 -3.79 6.90 3.48
CA GLY A 258 -3.46 6.64 2.08
C GLY A 258 -3.83 5.22 1.67
N PHE A 259 -3.36 4.21 2.41
CA PHE A 259 -3.60 2.79 2.18
C PHE A 259 -3.23 2.32 0.76
N GLY A 260 -2.32 3.04 0.09
CA GLY A 260 -1.94 2.83 -1.30
C GLY A 260 -2.59 3.79 -2.30
N ALA A 261 -3.78 4.36 -2.04
CA ALA A 261 -4.43 5.29 -2.97
C ALA A 261 -3.53 6.46 -3.40
N LYS A 262 -2.78 7.01 -2.45
CA LYS A 262 -1.90 8.18 -2.64
C LYS A 262 -0.49 7.80 -3.13
N GLN A 263 -0.31 6.54 -3.55
CA GLN A 263 0.81 6.07 -4.37
C GLN A 263 0.56 6.31 -5.87
N THR A 264 -0.61 6.81 -6.21
CA THR A 264 -1.02 7.20 -7.57
C THR A 264 -1.22 8.71 -7.61
N ALA A 265 -0.65 9.40 -8.61
CA ALA A 265 -0.76 10.85 -8.76
C ALA A 265 -2.10 11.25 -9.40
N VAL A 266 -3.19 11.09 -8.65
CA VAL A 266 -4.58 11.25 -9.13
C VAL A 266 -4.99 12.71 -9.28
N SER A 267 -4.56 13.61 -8.37
CA SER A 267 -5.03 14.99 -8.32
C SER A 267 -3.99 16.02 -8.75
N GLU A 268 -2.71 15.68 -8.78
CA GLU A 268 -1.60 16.63 -8.81
C GLU A 268 -1.46 17.38 -10.13
N VAL A 269 -1.70 16.70 -11.25
CA VAL A 269 -1.44 17.25 -12.59
C VAL A 269 -2.36 18.42 -12.95
N TYR A 270 -3.59 18.40 -12.47
CA TYR A 270 -4.62 19.39 -12.86
C TYR A 270 -4.35 20.78 -12.27
N PRO A 271 -4.21 20.98 -10.94
CA PRO A 271 -3.88 22.29 -10.40
C PRO A 271 -2.48 22.75 -10.82
N ALA A 272 -1.52 21.83 -11.00
CA ALA A 272 -0.19 22.14 -11.52
C ALA A 272 -0.25 22.75 -12.92
N PHE A 273 -1.05 22.17 -13.81
CA PHE A 273 -1.30 22.71 -15.14
C PHE A 273 -1.94 24.10 -15.08
N VAL A 274 -2.98 24.27 -14.24
CA VAL A 274 -3.66 25.57 -14.05
C VAL A 274 -2.68 26.63 -13.54
N THR A 275 -1.85 26.32 -12.55
CA THR A 275 -0.86 27.25 -12.01
C THR A 275 0.15 27.70 -13.08
N LEU A 276 0.65 26.77 -13.90
CA LEU A 276 1.56 27.13 -15.00
C LEU A 276 0.90 28.01 -16.07
N LYS A 277 -0.39 27.79 -16.37
CA LYS A 277 -1.12 28.56 -17.37
C LYS A 277 -1.53 29.94 -16.88
N THR A 278 -1.90 30.07 -15.61
CA THR A 278 -2.46 31.32 -15.06
C THR A 278 -1.43 32.18 -14.31
N GLY A 279 -0.32 31.59 -13.87
CA GLY A 279 0.65 32.22 -12.95
C GLY A 279 0.08 32.40 -11.54
N ARG A 280 -1.11 31.83 -11.20
CA ARG A 280 -1.79 31.98 -9.94
C ARG A 280 -1.78 30.67 -9.14
N PRO A 281 -1.78 30.75 -7.79
CA PRO A 281 -1.99 29.57 -6.96
C PRO A 281 -3.30 28.87 -7.29
N ALA A 282 -3.31 27.53 -7.27
CA ALA A 282 -4.48 26.72 -7.58
C ALA A 282 -4.62 25.53 -6.65
N GLN A 283 -5.84 25.16 -6.30
CA GLN A 283 -6.17 24.06 -5.41
C GLN A 283 -7.24 23.14 -6.01
N LEU A 284 -7.00 21.85 -5.93
CA LEU A 284 -7.98 20.81 -6.25
C LEU A 284 -8.25 19.94 -5.02
N ILE A 285 -9.49 19.86 -4.60
CA ILE A 285 -9.98 18.98 -3.54
C ILE A 285 -11.07 18.11 -4.13
N PHE A 286 -10.85 16.78 -4.12
CA PHE A 286 -11.90 15.84 -4.51
C PHE A 286 -12.97 15.75 -3.41
N THR A 287 -14.21 15.74 -3.81
CA THR A 287 -15.31 15.32 -2.94
C THR A 287 -15.19 13.83 -2.62
N ARG A 288 -15.98 13.34 -1.67
CA ARG A 288 -16.03 11.89 -1.39
C ARG A 288 -16.51 11.12 -2.62
N GLU A 289 -17.53 11.61 -3.31
CA GLU A 289 -18.02 11.01 -4.55
C GLU A 289 -16.92 10.95 -5.62
N GLU A 290 -16.23 12.05 -5.88
CA GLU A 290 -15.11 12.07 -6.84
C GLU A 290 -14.02 11.07 -6.48
N SER A 291 -13.68 10.93 -5.19
CA SER A 291 -12.69 9.95 -4.75
C SER A 291 -13.15 8.50 -4.93
N GLN A 292 -14.45 8.24 -4.93
CA GLN A 292 -15.02 6.90 -5.11
C GLN A 292 -15.23 6.51 -6.56
N ILE A 293 -15.51 7.47 -7.45
CA ILE A 293 -15.80 7.19 -8.87
C ILE A 293 -14.61 7.44 -9.80
N ALA A 294 -13.56 8.11 -9.31
CA ALA A 294 -12.38 8.46 -10.10
C ALA A 294 -11.10 8.42 -9.25
N GLY A 295 -11.07 7.53 -8.28
CA GLY A 295 -9.90 7.21 -7.47
C GLY A 295 -9.01 6.15 -8.13
N SER A 296 -8.42 5.31 -7.30
CA SER A 296 -7.51 4.23 -7.71
C SER A 296 -7.77 3.00 -6.82
N PRO A 297 -8.93 2.32 -7.00
CA PRO A 297 -9.37 1.24 -6.12
C PRO A 297 -8.52 -0.01 -6.24
N ARG A 298 -8.78 -1.01 -5.39
CA ARG A 298 -8.18 -2.35 -5.52
C ARG A 298 -8.56 -2.99 -6.85
N HIS A 299 -7.62 -3.70 -7.46
CA HIS A 299 -7.88 -4.55 -8.62
C HIS A 299 -8.93 -5.62 -8.31
N GLU A 300 -9.96 -5.72 -9.16
CA GLU A 300 -10.82 -6.88 -9.21
C GLU A 300 -10.05 -8.05 -9.82
N MET A 301 -10.10 -9.23 -9.17
CA MET A 301 -9.35 -10.41 -9.60
C MET A 301 -10.18 -11.68 -9.48
N GLU A 302 -10.06 -12.54 -10.48
CA GLU A 302 -10.38 -13.95 -10.37
C GLU A 302 -9.07 -14.75 -10.29
N VAL A 303 -8.94 -15.57 -9.25
CA VAL A 303 -7.77 -16.42 -9.00
C VAL A 303 -8.21 -17.87 -9.09
N ARG A 304 -7.68 -18.62 -10.06
CA ARG A 304 -7.91 -20.05 -10.23
C ARG A 304 -6.79 -20.81 -9.54
N VAL A 305 -7.15 -21.78 -8.72
CA VAL A 305 -6.21 -22.60 -7.96
C VAL A 305 -6.46 -24.06 -8.26
N ARG A 306 -5.40 -24.80 -8.66
CA ARG A 306 -5.35 -26.25 -8.65
C ARG A 306 -4.35 -26.66 -7.56
N LEU A 307 -4.82 -27.38 -6.56
CA LEU A 307 -4.05 -27.74 -5.36
C LEU A 307 -4.09 -29.26 -5.20
N GLY A 308 -2.93 -29.91 -5.22
CA GLY A 308 -2.79 -31.34 -5.08
C GLY A 308 -2.07 -31.76 -3.80
N ALA A 309 -2.59 -32.80 -3.13
CA ALA A 309 -2.00 -33.36 -1.91
C ALA A 309 -2.13 -34.88 -1.85
N ASP A 310 -1.31 -35.50 -0.99
CA ASP A 310 -1.50 -36.90 -0.58
C ASP A 310 -2.58 -37.05 0.52
N LYS A 311 -2.93 -38.29 0.87
CA LYS A 311 -3.93 -38.60 1.90
C LYS A 311 -3.56 -38.08 3.28
N ASP A 312 -2.28 -37.94 3.56
CA ASP A 312 -1.77 -37.45 4.82
C ASP A 312 -1.75 -35.92 4.89
N GLY A 313 -2.14 -35.24 3.80
CA GLY A 313 -2.24 -33.81 3.70
C GLY A 313 -0.92 -33.10 3.39
N HIS A 314 0.07 -33.77 2.77
CA HIS A 314 1.23 -33.10 2.22
C HIS A 314 0.88 -32.49 0.85
N ILE A 315 0.96 -31.18 0.76
CA ILE A 315 0.71 -30.40 -0.46
C ILE A 315 1.92 -30.54 -1.38
N ARG A 316 1.73 -31.16 -2.56
CA ARG A 316 2.81 -31.51 -3.47
C ARG A 316 2.84 -30.65 -4.73
N GLY A 317 1.66 -30.30 -5.27
CA GLY A 317 1.53 -29.53 -6.51
C GLY A 317 0.61 -28.33 -6.35
N LEU A 318 0.99 -27.19 -6.97
CA LEU A 318 0.20 -25.97 -6.93
C LEU A 318 0.27 -25.24 -8.27
N ASP A 319 -0.90 -25.01 -8.88
CA ASP A 319 -1.07 -24.23 -10.10
C ASP A 319 -2.03 -23.07 -9.81
N LEU A 320 -1.53 -21.84 -9.95
CA LEU A 320 -2.28 -20.63 -9.67
C LEU A 320 -2.28 -19.72 -10.89
N TYR A 321 -3.47 -19.32 -11.34
CA TYR A 321 -3.64 -18.36 -12.42
C TYR A 321 -4.53 -17.20 -12.00
N THR A 322 -4.08 -15.96 -12.24
CA THR A 322 -4.81 -14.75 -11.89
C THR A 322 -5.21 -13.96 -13.12
N LEU A 323 -6.51 -13.74 -13.32
CA LEU A 323 -7.04 -12.76 -14.26
C LEU A 323 -7.43 -11.49 -13.49
N SER A 324 -6.91 -10.33 -13.92
CA SER A 324 -7.12 -9.06 -13.21
C SER A 324 -7.65 -7.96 -14.11
N ASN A 325 -8.64 -7.23 -13.60
CA ASN A 325 -9.19 -6.02 -14.20
C ASN A 325 -8.35 -4.79 -13.81
N SER A 326 -7.65 -4.18 -14.77
CA SER A 326 -6.93 -2.91 -14.58
C SER A 326 -7.83 -1.69 -14.76
N GLY A 327 -9.03 -1.86 -15.31
CA GLY A 327 -9.85 -0.75 -15.72
C GLY A 327 -9.29 -0.02 -16.94
N ALA A 328 -9.61 1.27 -17.06
CA ALA A 328 -9.32 2.06 -18.27
C ALA A 328 -7.84 2.41 -18.48
N TYR A 329 -7.00 2.24 -17.46
CA TYR A 329 -5.56 2.55 -17.51
C TYR A 329 -4.75 1.50 -16.77
N GLY A 330 -3.52 1.25 -17.22
CA GLY A 330 -2.69 0.16 -16.69
C GLY A 330 -2.11 0.40 -15.31
N GLU A 331 -1.83 1.64 -14.97
CA GLU A 331 -1.35 2.11 -13.65
C GLU A 331 -0.44 1.09 -12.92
N HIS A 332 -0.89 0.52 -11.81
CA HIS A 332 -0.14 -0.44 -10.98
C HIS A 332 -0.32 -1.91 -11.42
N GLY A 333 -1.11 -2.18 -12.47
CA GLY A 333 -1.46 -3.54 -12.89
C GLY A 333 -0.28 -4.51 -13.02
N PRO A 334 0.79 -4.15 -13.76
CA PRO A 334 1.93 -5.06 -13.98
C PRO A 334 2.61 -5.55 -12.70
N THR A 335 2.67 -4.71 -11.66
CA THR A 335 3.34 -5.05 -10.40
C THR A 335 2.39 -5.62 -9.35
N THR A 336 1.12 -5.19 -9.35
CA THR A 336 0.13 -5.64 -8.37
C THR A 336 -0.19 -7.11 -8.54
N VAL A 337 -0.45 -7.55 -9.77
CA VAL A 337 -1.04 -8.87 -10.03
C VAL A 337 -0.02 -9.99 -9.83
N GLY A 338 1.24 -9.79 -10.19
CA GLY A 338 2.32 -10.74 -9.92
C GLY A 338 2.44 -11.13 -8.45
N LEU A 339 2.08 -10.22 -7.51
CA LEU A 339 2.16 -10.52 -6.09
C LEU A 339 1.06 -11.47 -5.60
N SER A 340 0.02 -11.75 -6.39
CA SER A 340 -1.00 -12.74 -6.03
C SER A 340 -0.41 -14.16 -5.88
N GLY A 341 0.51 -14.55 -6.76
CA GLY A 341 1.25 -15.81 -6.65
C GLY A 341 2.51 -15.71 -5.79
N HIS A 342 3.35 -14.71 -6.03
CA HIS A 342 4.64 -14.57 -5.34
C HIS A 342 4.52 -14.35 -3.81
N LYS A 343 3.35 -14.00 -3.29
CA LYS A 343 3.11 -13.79 -1.85
C LYS A 343 2.17 -14.85 -1.23
N SER A 344 1.64 -15.78 -2.01
CA SER A 344 0.79 -16.87 -1.50
C SER A 344 1.47 -18.23 -1.59
N ILE A 345 1.97 -18.60 -2.75
CA ILE A 345 2.59 -19.90 -3.00
C ILE A 345 3.74 -20.23 -2.02
N PRO A 346 4.65 -19.29 -1.69
CA PRO A 346 5.77 -19.58 -0.82
C PRO A 346 5.39 -20.01 0.60
N LEU A 347 4.20 -19.70 1.06
CA LEU A 347 3.71 -20.16 2.38
C LEU A 347 3.74 -21.68 2.53
N TYR A 348 3.62 -22.42 1.42
CA TYR A 348 3.53 -23.89 1.37
C TYR A 348 4.78 -24.56 0.80
N THR A 349 5.90 -23.86 0.77
CA THR A 349 7.19 -24.39 0.26
C THR A 349 7.65 -25.67 0.96
N GLY A 350 7.20 -25.94 2.20
CA GLY A 350 7.64 -27.09 3.01
C GLY A 350 7.31 -28.46 2.42
N GLY A 351 6.28 -28.58 1.56
CA GLY A 351 5.89 -29.83 0.92
C GLY A 351 5.89 -29.78 -0.61
N LEU A 352 6.12 -28.62 -1.20
CA LEU A 352 5.87 -28.35 -2.60
C LEU A 352 6.95 -28.95 -3.51
N GLU A 353 6.56 -29.86 -4.42
CA GLU A 353 7.42 -30.51 -5.43
C GLU A 353 7.44 -29.73 -6.74
N ALA A 354 6.30 -29.14 -7.13
CA ALA A 354 6.17 -28.32 -8.32
C ALA A 354 5.11 -27.22 -8.17
N PHE A 355 5.36 -26.10 -8.85
CA PHE A 355 4.34 -25.05 -8.97
C PHE A 355 4.34 -24.40 -10.34
N ARG A 356 3.20 -23.85 -10.72
CA ARG A 356 3.04 -22.93 -11.85
C ARG A 356 2.26 -21.71 -11.38
N PHE A 357 2.70 -20.53 -11.79
CA PHE A 357 2.00 -19.27 -11.56
C PHE A 357 1.93 -18.49 -12.87
N GLY A 358 0.71 -18.16 -13.29
CA GLY A 358 0.47 -17.30 -14.44
C GLY A 358 -0.51 -16.20 -14.14
N TYR A 359 -0.42 -15.09 -14.87
CA TYR A 359 -1.41 -14.02 -14.76
C TYR A 359 -1.59 -13.25 -16.08
N ASP A 360 -2.80 -12.71 -16.26
CA ASP A 360 -3.14 -11.70 -17.25
C ASP A 360 -3.78 -10.50 -16.58
N VAL A 361 -3.36 -9.31 -16.97
CA VAL A 361 -3.95 -8.04 -16.55
C VAL A 361 -4.57 -7.37 -17.76
N VAL A 362 -5.88 -7.09 -17.70
CA VAL A 362 -6.63 -6.63 -18.87
C VAL A 362 -7.17 -5.22 -18.69
N TYR A 363 -7.27 -4.49 -19.81
CA TYR A 363 -7.97 -3.22 -19.91
C TYR A 363 -9.48 -3.44 -20.01
N THR A 364 -10.24 -2.57 -19.35
CA THR A 364 -11.70 -2.44 -19.51
C THR A 364 -12.11 -0.98 -19.48
N ASN A 365 -13.38 -0.68 -19.79
CA ASN A 365 -13.94 0.67 -19.67
C ASN A 365 -14.56 0.94 -18.28
N THR A 366 -13.88 0.47 -17.22
CA THR A 366 -14.21 0.75 -15.82
C THR A 366 -13.17 1.68 -15.19
N MET A 367 -13.41 2.13 -13.95
CA MET A 367 -12.46 2.95 -13.20
C MET A 367 -11.09 2.26 -13.12
N ALA A 368 -10.02 3.01 -13.36
CA ALA A 368 -8.66 2.47 -13.32
C ALA A 368 -8.30 2.00 -11.91
N ALA A 369 -7.84 0.76 -11.82
CA ALA A 369 -7.41 0.16 -10.57
C ALA A 369 -5.97 0.52 -10.23
N GLY A 370 -5.64 0.56 -8.94
CA GLY A 370 -4.32 0.94 -8.48
C GLY A 370 -3.87 0.23 -7.21
N ALA A 371 -3.02 0.90 -6.45
CA ALA A 371 -2.45 0.32 -5.25
C ALA A 371 -3.43 0.34 -4.07
N TYR A 372 -3.55 -0.78 -3.40
CA TYR A 372 -4.26 -0.91 -2.13
C TYR A 372 -3.46 -1.81 -1.18
N ARG A 373 -3.44 -1.53 0.12
CA ARG A 373 -2.79 -2.31 1.18
C ARG A 373 -2.90 -3.81 0.94
N GLY A 374 -1.77 -4.53 0.92
CA GLY A 374 -1.69 -5.95 0.55
C GLY A 374 -1.41 -6.23 -0.93
N TYR A 375 -1.59 -5.25 -1.84
CA TYR A 375 -1.09 -5.14 -3.21
C TYR A 375 -1.05 -6.46 -4.00
N GLY A 376 -2.20 -7.07 -4.27
CA GLY A 376 -2.35 -8.36 -4.99
C GLY A 376 -2.23 -9.61 -4.10
N ALA A 377 -1.37 -9.59 -3.09
CA ALA A 377 -1.25 -10.71 -2.16
C ALA A 377 -2.58 -11.06 -1.47
N THR A 378 -3.40 -10.06 -1.14
CA THR A 378 -4.69 -10.27 -0.47
C THR A 378 -5.59 -11.21 -1.27
N GLN A 379 -5.67 -11.04 -2.60
CA GLN A 379 -6.49 -11.86 -3.48
C GLN A 379 -5.90 -13.29 -3.63
N GLY A 380 -4.57 -13.38 -3.82
CA GLY A 380 -3.89 -14.67 -3.91
C GLY A 380 -3.96 -15.48 -2.62
N ILE A 381 -3.81 -14.84 -1.46
CA ILE A 381 -3.93 -15.47 -0.15
C ILE A 381 -5.37 -15.87 0.13
N PHE A 382 -6.37 -15.04 -0.22
CA PHE A 382 -7.77 -15.45 -0.11
C PHE A 382 -8.02 -16.75 -0.88
N ALA A 383 -7.60 -16.83 -2.13
CA ALA A 383 -7.80 -18.00 -2.98
C ALA A 383 -7.06 -19.24 -2.43
N LEU A 384 -5.77 -19.12 -2.17
CA LEU A 384 -4.95 -20.25 -1.75
C LEU A 384 -5.32 -20.73 -0.34
N GLU A 385 -5.46 -19.84 0.63
CA GLU A 385 -5.80 -20.19 2.01
C GLU A 385 -7.21 -20.79 2.14
N THR A 386 -8.17 -20.32 1.32
CA THR A 386 -9.49 -20.94 1.25
C THR A 386 -9.39 -22.34 0.61
N SER A 387 -8.60 -22.52 -0.47
CA SER A 387 -8.35 -23.85 -1.04
C SER A 387 -7.73 -24.82 -0.04
N VAL A 388 -6.78 -24.35 0.79
CA VAL A 388 -6.16 -25.19 1.84
C VAL A 388 -7.17 -25.55 2.91
N ASN A 389 -8.07 -24.64 3.29
CA ASN A 389 -9.17 -24.96 4.22
C ASN A 389 -10.14 -26.00 3.60
N GLU A 390 -10.47 -25.86 2.30
CA GLU A 390 -11.30 -26.83 1.58
C GLU A 390 -10.63 -28.21 1.54
N LEU A 391 -9.33 -28.26 1.29
CA LEU A 391 -8.55 -29.48 1.28
C LEU A 391 -8.55 -30.15 2.67
N ALA A 392 -8.33 -29.37 3.73
CA ALA A 392 -8.34 -29.84 5.11
C ALA A 392 -9.69 -30.49 5.48
N GLU A 393 -10.79 -29.83 5.17
CA GLU A 393 -12.15 -30.36 5.41
C GLU A 393 -12.42 -31.64 4.60
N LYS A 394 -11.98 -31.68 3.33
CA LYS A 394 -12.13 -32.85 2.45
C LYS A 394 -11.36 -34.07 2.96
N LEU A 395 -10.15 -33.86 3.47
CA LEU A 395 -9.30 -34.92 4.04
C LEU A 395 -9.67 -35.27 5.48
N GLY A 396 -10.52 -34.47 6.15
CA GLY A 396 -10.85 -34.63 7.57
C GLY A 396 -9.67 -34.31 8.51
N ILE A 397 -8.75 -33.45 8.07
CA ILE A 397 -7.56 -33.02 8.81
C ILE A 397 -7.83 -31.63 9.42
N ASP A 398 -7.45 -31.41 10.67
CA ASP A 398 -7.52 -30.07 11.27
C ASP A 398 -6.76 -29.06 10.41
N PRO A 399 -7.34 -27.89 10.04
CA PRO A 399 -6.71 -26.91 9.15
C PRO A 399 -5.43 -26.28 9.72
N THR A 400 -5.21 -26.36 11.03
CA THR A 400 -3.92 -25.98 11.61
C THR A 400 -2.86 -27.06 11.39
N ILE A 401 -3.23 -28.32 11.46
CA ILE A 401 -2.31 -29.45 11.27
C ILE A 401 -1.83 -29.53 9.82
N ILE A 402 -2.73 -29.34 8.82
CA ILE A 402 -2.30 -29.34 7.42
C ILE A 402 -1.33 -28.20 7.13
N ARG A 403 -1.49 -27.04 7.77
CA ARG A 403 -0.54 -25.92 7.67
C ARG A 403 0.80 -26.24 8.34
N GLU A 404 0.79 -26.80 9.55
CA GLU A 404 2.00 -27.19 10.29
C GLU A 404 2.89 -28.18 9.51
N LYS A 405 2.26 -29.06 8.71
CA LYS A 405 2.96 -30.01 7.82
C LYS A 405 3.64 -29.32 6.62
N ASN A 406 3.03 -28.30 6.05
CA ASN A 406 3.40 -27.77 4.75
C ASN A 406 3.99 -26.36 4.78
N MET A 407 3.89 -25.66 5.92
CA MET A 407 4.29 -24.25 6.01
C MET A 407 5.78 -24.04 5.84
N LEU A 408 6.12 -22.91 5.28
CA LEU A 408 7.46 -22.37 5.22
C LEU A 408 8.10 -22.30 6.62
N ARG A 409 9.39 -22.62 6.71
CA ARG A 409 10.21 -22.52 7.93
C ARG A 409 11.51 -21.79 7.68
N GLU A 410 12.11 -21.30 8.77
CA GLU A 410 13.43 -20.66 8.73
C GLU A 410 14.46 -21.57 8.03
N GLY A 411 15.26 -20.97 7.15
CA GLY A 411 16.30 -21.64 6.36
C GLY A 411 15.82 -22.26 5.04
N MET A 412 14.52 -22.37 4.78
CA MET A 412 14.00 -22.90 3.52
C MET A 412 14.18 -21.86 2.39
N LYS A 413 14.48 -22.36 1.18
CA LYS A 413 14.40 -21.58 -0.05
C LYS A 413 12.96 -21.49 -0.52
N MET A 414 12.61 -20.35 -1.11
CA MET A 414 11.29 -20.05 -1.64
C MET A 414 11.37 -19.88 -3.17
N PRO A 415 11.25 -20.96 -3.97
CA PRO A 415 11.37 -20.86 -5.44
C PRO A 415 10.37 -19.86 -6.03
N ALA A 416 9.11 -19.86 -5.56
CA ALA A 416 8.08 -18.94 -6.00
C ALA A 416 8.28 -17.50 -5.48
N TYR A 417 9.26 -17.24 -4.63
CA TYR A 417 9.64 -15.92 -4.12
C TYR A 417 11.08 -15.59 -4.54
N TYR A 418 11.29 -15.56 -5.85
CA TYR A 418 12.58 -15.22 -6.49
C TYR A 418 13.78 -16.06 -6.02
N GLY A 419 13.53 -17.25 -5.42
CA GLY A 419 14.57 -18.11 -4.87
C GLY A 419 15.23 -17.59 -3.58
N GLU A 420 14.65 -16.58 -2.94
CA GLU A 420 15.15 -16.06 -1.66
C GLU A 420 15.06 -17.13 -0.55
N THR A 421 15.89 -16.99 0.46
CA THR A 421 15.88 -17.85 1.65
C THR A 421 15.12 -17.15 2.78
N ALA A 422 14.29 -17.89 3.51
CA ALA A 422 13.60 -17.41 4.71
C ALA A 422 14.59 -17.33 5.88
N ASN A 423 15.36 -16.25 5.99
CA ASN A 423 16.41 -16.07 6.99
C ASN A 423 15.88 -15.86 8.41
N ALA A 424 14.67 -15.31 8.53
CA ALA A 424 13.98 -15.08 9.80
C ALA A 424 12.50 -15.42 9.62
N CYS A 425 12.05 -16.55 10.15
CA CYS A 425 10.70 -17.04 10.02
C CYS A 425 10.21 -17.66 11.35
N ALA A 426 9.26 -17.00 12.00
CA ALA A 426 8.59 -17.50 13.19
C ALA A 426 7.13 -17.92 12.91
N LEU A 427 6.80 -18.33 11.68
CA LEU A 427 5.42 -18.67 11.29
C LEU A 427 4.85 -19.83 12.12
N ASP A 428 5.66 -20.83 12.45
CA ASP A 428 5.29 -21.95 13.32
C ASP A 428 4.99 -21.49 14.75
N LYS A 429 5.79 -20.56 15.29
CA LYS A 429 5.53 -19.96 16.61
C LYS A 429 4.28 -19.09 16.59
N CYS A 430 4.06 -18.33 15.51
CA CYS A 430 2.83 -17.59 15.32
C CYS A 430 1.61 -18.52 15.32
N MET A 431 1.68 -19.68 14.66
CA MET A 431 0.59 -20.66 14.65
C MET A 431 0.33 -21.21 16.07
N ALA A 432 1.37 -21.68 16.75
CA ALA A 432 1.24 -22.23 18.11
C ALA A 432 0.68 -21.19 19.09
N ARG A 433 1.21 -19.95 19.05
CA ARG A 433 0.76 -18.87 19.94
C ARG A 433 -0.67 -18.42 19.61
N CYS A 434 -1.04 -18.38 18.33
CA CYS A 434 -2.39 -18.03 17.92
C CYS A 434 -3.41 -19.08 18.40
N LYS A 435 -3.11 -20.39 18.28
CA LYS A 435 -3.93 -21.48 18.80
C LYS A 435 -4.16 -21.35 20.31
N GLU A 436 -3.10 -21.08 21.07
CA GLU A 436 -3.17 -20.89 22.53
C GLU A 436 -4.08 -19.71 22.89
N LEU A 437 -3.80 -18.53 22.34
CA LEU A 437 -4.54 -17.29 22.64
C LEU A 437 -6.01 -17.36 22.20
N PHE A 438 -6.28 -18.00 21.08
CA PHE A 438 -7.61 -18.15 20.53
C PHE A 438 -8.43 -19.24 21.27
N HIS A 439 -7.78 -20.16 21.96
CA HIS A 439 -8.37 -21.40 22.51
C HIS A 439 -8.96 -22.28 21.41
N TRP A 440 -8.11 -22.60 20.40
CA TRP A 440 -8.53 -23.26 19.16
C TRP A 440 -9.35 -24.54 19.42
N ASP A 441 -8.87 -25.45 20.26
CA ASP A 441 -9.49 -26.73 20.48
C ASP A 441 -10.92 -26.61 21.10
N GLU A 442 -11.19 -25.53 21.83
CA GLU A 442 -12.51 -25.24 22.41
C GLU A 442 -13.45 -24.56 21.40
N LYS A 443 -12.92 -23.69 20.52
CA LYS A 443 -13.71 -22.88 19.62
C LYS A 443 -13.88 -23.47 18.22
N TYR A 444 -12.97 -24.33 17.77
CA TYR A 444 -13.03 -24.95 16.46
C TYR A 444 -14.24 -25.87 16.26
N PRO A 445 -14.68 -26.70 17.22
CA PRO A 445 -15.92 -27.43 17.07
C PRO A 445 -17.12 -26.49 16.87
N VAL A 446 -17.94 -26.79 15.85
CA VAL A 446 -19.16 -26.02 15.58
C VAL A 446 -20.13 -26.15 16.74
N ARG A 447 -20.69 -25.03 17.18
CA ARG A 447 -21.59 -24.98 18.36
C ARG A 447 -22.94 -24.37 17.95
N ASP A 448 -23.99 -25.18 18.11
CA ASP A 448 -25.36 -24.68 17.97
C ASP A 448 -25.73 -23.89 19.25
N MET A 449 -26.07 -22.63 19.06
CA MET A 449 -26.43 -21.70 20.15
C MET A 449 -27.94 -21.63 20.40
N GLY A 450 -28.73 -22.38 19.62
CA GLY A 450 -30.19 -22.30 19.59
C GLY A 450 -30.68 -21.05 18.82
N ASN A 451 -32.00 -21.02 18.60
CA ASN A 451 -32.66 -19.90 17.88
C ASN A 451 -32.04 -19.55 16.51
N GLY A 452 -31.64 -20.57 15.73
CA GLY A 452 -31.04 -20.39 14.41
C GLY A 452 -29.60 -19.92 14.41
N LYS A 453 -28.96 -19.72 15.56
CA LYS A 453 -27.59 -19.20 15.67
C LYS A 453 -26.56 -20.32 15.82
N VAL A 454 -25.44 -20.15 15.08
CA VAL A 454 -24.31 -21.09 15.10
C VAL A 454 -23.00 -20.33 15.27
N ARG A 455 -22.14 -20.84 16.16
CA ARG A 455 -20.75 -20.35 16.29
C ARG A 455 -19.78 -21.31 15.62
N ALA A 456 -18.86 -20.73 14.88
CA ALA A 456 -17.82 -21.47 14.17
C ALA A 456 -16.53 -20.67 14.13
N ALA A 457 -15.42 -21.38 13.95
CA ALA A 457 -14.09 -20.79 13.87
C ALA A 457 -13.43 -21.08 12.53
N GLY A 458 -12.52 -20.20 12.14
CA GLY A 458 -11.69 -20.35 10.94
C GLY A 458 -10.27 -19.82 11.16
N VAL A 459 -9.35 -20.28 10.33
CA VAL A 459 -7.92 -19.94 10.39
C VAL A 459 -7.36 -19.61 9.02
N ALA A 460 -6.38 -18.73 9.00
CA ALA A 460 -5.56 -18.46 7.84
C ALA A 460 -4.15 -18.01 8.24
N MET A 461 -3.19 -18.20 7.36
CA MET A 461 -1.86 -17.62 7.47
C MET A 461 -1.53 -16.74 6.27
N ALA A 462 -0.57 -15.86 6.43
CA ALA A 462 -0.18 -14.91 5.41
C ALA A 462 1.31 -14.59 5.44
N MET A 463 1.82 -14.12 4.30
CA MET A 463 3.10 -13.44 4.18
C MET A 463 2.98 -12.19 3.31
N GLN A 464 4.01 -11.34 3.37
CA GLN A 464 4.15 -10.17 2.50
C GLN A 464 5.66 -9.92 2.27
N GLY A 465 6.05 -8.84 1.59
CA GLY A 465 7.45 -8.41 1.51
C GLY A 465 7.74 -7.23 2.42
N SER A 466 9.02 -6.93 2.61
CA SER A 466 9.49 -5.74 3.34
C SER A 466 9.99 -4.63 2.41
N CYS A 467 10.02 -4.88 1.10
CA CYS A 467 10.37 -3.92 0.03
C CYS A 467 10.19 -4.59 -1.34
N ILE A 468 10.53 -3.86 -2.39
CA ILE A 468 10.80 -4.42 -3.73
C ILE A 468 12.32 -4.53 -3.87
N SER A 469 12.84 -5.77 -3.91
CA SER A 469 14.27 -6.08 -3.95
C SER A 469 14.95 -5.38 -5.12
N ASN A 470 16.13 -4.77 -4.91
CA ASN A 470 16.93 -4.03 -5.89
C ASN A 470 16.24 -2.82 -6.54
N VAL A 471 15.07 -2.40 -6.04
CA VAL A 471 14.26 -1.31 -6.59
C VAL A 471 14.05 -0.20 -5.57
N ASP A 472 13.56 -0.53 -4.38
CA ASP A 472 13.29 0.46 -3.36
C ASP A 472 14.57 1.06 -2.80
N VAL A 473 14.60 2.38 -2.68
CA VAL A 473 15.68 3.15 -2.09
C VAL A 473 15.10 4.03 -0.99
N GLY A 474 15.65 3.91 0.21
CA GLY A 474 15.40 4.82 1.31
C GLY A 474 16.66 5.60 1.65
N SER A 475 16.51 6.87 1.98
CA SER A 475 17.66 7.70 2.38
C SER A 475 17.32 8.54 3.61
N ALA A 476 18.35 8.76 4.42
CA ALA A 476 18.25 9.58 5.62
C ALA A 476 19.48 10.46 5.79
N THR A 477 19.27 11.69 6.25
CA THR A 477 20.31 12.59 6.73
C THR A 477 20.09 12.83 8.22
N VAL A 478 21.13 12.63 9.02
CA VAL A 478 21.14 12.94 10.45
C VAL A 478 22.15 14.04 10.68
N LYS A 479 21.69 15.15 11.29
CA LYS A 479 22.50 16.33 11.58
C LYS A 479 22.50 16.61 13.08
N LEU A 480 23.67 16.88 13.66
CA LEU A 480 23.79 17.42 15.01
C LEU A 480 23.40 18.90 15.01
N ALA A 481 22.51 19.31 15.91
CA ALA A 481 22.12 20.69 16.13
C ALA A 481 23.06 21.36 17.16
N ASP A 482 23.01 22.69 17.28
CA ASP A 482 23.89 23.51 18.09
C ASP A 482 23.70 23.32 19.60
N ASP A 483 22.60 22.74 20.03
CA ASP A 483 22.31 22.39 21.42
C ASP A 483 22.63 20.92 21.78
N GLY A 484 23.12 20.12 20.80
CA GLY A 484 23.41 18.71 20.97
C GLY A 484 22.23 17.78 20.63
N SER A 485 21.08 18.32 20.21
CA SER A 485 19.95 17.57 19.66
C SER A 485 20.20 17.17 18.19
N PHE A 486 19.26 16.41 17.60
CA PHE A 486 19.40 15.91 16.24
C PHE A 486 18.26 16.33 15.33
N ASN A 487 18.58 16.60 14.06
CA ASN A 487 17.61 16.70 12.97
C ASN A 487 17.72 15.47 12.10
N LEU A 488 16.61 14.74 11.96
CA LEU A 488 16.43 13.64 11.03
C LEU A 488 15.68 14.14 9.79
N ILE A 489 16.31 14.09 8.61
CA ILE A 489 15.72 14.48 7.33
C ILE A 489 15.55 13.24 6.48
N ILE A 490 14.31 12.94 6.10
CA ILE A 490 13.93 11.73 5.35
C ILE A 490 13.10 12.06 4.10
N GLY A 491 13.17 11.20 3.09
CA GLY A 491 12.30 11.27 1.92
C GLY A 491 10.99 10.50 2.07
N ALA A 492 10.89 9.63 3.07
CA ALA A 492 9.70 8.84 3.36
C ALA A 492 8.53 9.70 3.85
N ALA A 493 7.31 9.31 3.51
CA ALA A 493 6.08 10.04 3.83
C ALA A 493 5.28 9.35 4.94
N ASP A 494 5.09 10.01 6.09
CA ASP A 494 4.14 9.54 7.11
C ASP A 494 2.70 9.82 6.67
N MET A 495 1.96 8.75 6.36
CA MET A 495 0.56 8.80 5.97
C MET A 495 -0.41 8.44 7.12
N GLY A 496 0.07 8.52 8.36
CA GLY A 496 -0.64 8.10 9.57
C GLY A 496 -0.07 6.84 10.20
N THR A 497 0.94 6.22 9.58
CA THR A 497 1.60 4.99 10.06
C THR A 497 2.48 5.21 11.28
N GLY A 498 2.96 6.44 11.50
CA GLY A 498 3.89 6.78 12.57
C GLY A 498 5.36 6.57 12.19
N CYS A 499 5.69 6.56 10.88
CA CYS A 499 7.06 6.36 10.44
C CYS A 499 8.01 7.45 10.95
N ASP A 500 7.58 8.71 11.05
CA ASP A 500 8.34 9.79 11.65
C ASP A 500 8.79 9.44 13.09
N THR A 501 7.91 8.79 13.87
CA THR A 501 8.19 8.38 15.23
C THR A 501 9.15 7.20 15.31
N ILE A 502 8.93 6.14 14.53
CA ILE A 502 9.79 4.95 14.58
C ILE A 502 11.19 5.24 14.05
N LEU A 503 11.34 6.09 13.03
CA LEU A 503 12.64 6.49 12.53
C LEU A 503 13.38 7.40 13.54
N ALA A 504 12.66 8.25 14.29
CA ALA A 504 13.24 9.00 15.42
C ALA A 504 13.68 8.05 16.56
N GLN A 505 12.92 6.98 16.87
CA GLN A 505 13.34 5.95 17.82
C GLN A 505 14.64 5.27 17.39
N MET A 506 14.82 5.01 16.09
CA MET A 506 16.06 4.43 15.55
C MET A 506 17.25 5.38 15.72
N VAL A 507 17.07 6.70 15.48
CA VAL A 507 18.11 7.70 15.78
C VAL A 507 18.42 7.73 17.27
N ALA A 508 17.41 7.78 18.12
CA ALA A 508 17.55 7.81 19.57
C ALA A 508 18.33 6.61 20.11
N GLU A 509 18.02 5.40 19.62
CA GLU A 509 18.78 4.18 19.96
C GLU A 509 20.23 4.25 19.49
N CYS A 510 20.45 4.71 18.25
CA CYS A 510 21.80 4.85 17.71
C CYS A 510 22.61 5.88 18.47
N MET A 511 22.02 7.01 18.85
CA MET A 511 22.75 8.17 19.38
C MET A 511 22.66 8.29 20.90
N ASP A 512 22.13 7.25 21.58
CA ASP A 512 21.94 7.22 23.04
C ASP A 512 21.30 8.50 23.59
N CYS A 513 20.22 8.96 22.94
CA CYS A 513 19.49 10.18 23.32
C CYS A 513 17.99 9.92 23.50
N SER A 514 17.24 10.90 23.96
CA SER A 514 15.79 10.84 24.00
C SER A 514 15.20 10.93 22.60
N VAL A 515 14.07 10.27 22.36
CA VAL A 515 13.28 10.46 21.13
C VAL A 515 12.84 11.92 20.97
N ASP A 516 12.67 12.64 22.08
CA ASP A 516 12.28 14.05 22.07
C ASP A 516 13.42 14.96 21.57
N ASP A 517 14.67 14.53 21.68
CA ASP A 517 15.85 15.25 21.16
C ASP A 517 16.01 15.12 19.63
N VAL A 518 15.10 14.39 18.95
CA VAL A 518 15.16 14.16 17.50
C VAL A 518 14.03 14.92 16.81
N ALA A 519 14.34 16.01 16.13
CA ALA A 519 13.39 16.70 15.25
C ALA A 519 13.35 16.01 13.89
N VAL A 520 12.13 15.71 13.39
CA VAL A 520 11.96 15.02 12.10
C VAL A 520 11.43 15.98 11.05
N PHE A 521 12.09 16.01 9.90
CA PHE A 521 11.64 16.69 8.70
C PHE A 521 11.51 15.68 7.56
N GLY A 522 10.32 15.56 6.99
CA GLY A 522 10.03 14.53 6.00
C GLY A 522 9.35 15.02 4.75
N ALA A 523 9.81 14.45 3.66
CA ALA A 523 9.29 14.40 2.31
C ALA A 523 9.09 15.76 1.63
N ASP A 524 10.23 16.37 1.27
CA ASP A 524 10.36 17.52 0.38
C ASP A 524 11.46 17.25 -0.65
N THR A 525 11.16 17.34 -1.93
CA THR A 525 12.10 16.99 -2.99
C THR A 525 13.32 17.90 -3.11
N ASP A 526 13.32 19.08 -2.48
CA ASP A 526 14.46 19.99 -2.46
C ASP A 526 15.33 19.79 -1.24
N ALA A 527 14.75 19.45 -0.08
CA ALA A 527 15.45 19.36 1.20
C ALA A 527 15.76 17.92 1.62
N SER A 528 14.89 16.96 1.26
CA SER A 528 15.09 15.55 1.62
C SER A 528 15.99 14.82 0.63
N PRO A 529 16.82 13.86 1.09
CA PRO A 529 17.49 12.94 0.20
C PRO A 529 16.46 12.05 -0.53
N TYR A 530 16.85 11.49 -1.69
CA TYR A 530 15.95 10.66 -2.49
C TYR A 530 15.42 9.46 -1.72
N ASP A 531 14.12 9.23 -1.84
CA ASP A 531 13.42 8.06 -1.30
C ASP A 531 12.36 7.64 -2.32
N SER A 532 12.19 6.35 -2.52
CA SER A 532 11.19 5.82 -3.46
C SER A 532 9.77 6.15 -3.04
N GLY A 533 9.53 6.37 -1.75
CA GLY A 533 8.23 6.67 -1.17
C GLY A 533 7.75 5.61 -0.18
N SER A 534 6.67 5.93 0.52
CA SER A 534 6.10 5.03 1.54
C SER A 534 5.08 4.08 0.92
N TYR A 535 5.58 2.99 0.33
CA TYR A 535 4.81 1.91 -0.27
C TYR A 535 5.56 0.57 -0.11
N ALA A 536 4.99 -0.55 -0.58
CA ALA A 536 5.54 -1.90 -0.44
C ALA A 536 6.00 -2.25 0.98
N SER A 537 5.45 -1.55 1.99
CA SER A 537 5.82 -1.65 3.41
C SER A 537 7.31 -1.37 3.70
N SER A 538 8.02 -0.68 2.80
CA SER A 538 9.48 -0.57 2.79
C SER A 538 10.06 0.37 3.85
N THR A 539 9.31 1.33 4.35
CA THR A 539 9.84 2.44 5.17
C THR A 539 10.62 1.95 6.41
N THR A 540 10.06 1.01 7.19
CA THR A 540 10.76 0.49 8.38
C THR A 540 12.05 -0.21 8.01
N TYR A 541 12.01 -1.06 6.98
CA TYR A 541 13.12 -1.91 6.59
C TYR A 541 14.19 -1.14 5.80
N ILE A 542 13.80 -0.41 4.75
CA ILE A 542 14.72 0.28 3.84
C ILE A 542 15.18 1.63 4.41
N THR A 543 14.24 2.54 4.72
CA THR A 543 14.60 3.87 5.24
C THR A 543 15.16 3.76 6.65
N GLY A 544 14.65 2.82 7.47
CA GLY A 544 15.22 2.53 8.80
C GLY A 544 16.68 2.08 8.74
N LYS A 545 17.05 1.24 7.75
CA LYS A 545 18.45 0.85 7.55
C LYS A 545 19.33 2.01 7.11
N ALA A 546 18.80 2.92 6.28
CA ALA A 546 19.51 4.14 5.92
C ALA A 546 19.74 5.05 7.13
N VAL A 547 18.78 5.13 8.07
CA VAL A 547 18.95 5.85 9.36
C VAL A 547 20.07 5.22 10.17
N GLU A 548 20.09 3.90 10.36
CA GLU A 548 21.15 3.19 11.09
C GLU A 548 22.53 3.48 10.48
N MET A 549 22.64 3.42 9.15
CA MET A 549 23.88 3.71 8.42
C MET A 549 24.30 5.19 8.55
N ALA A 550 23.35 6.13 8.48
CA ALA A 550 23.65 7.55 8.65
C ALA A 550 24.14 7.87 10.07
N CYS A 551 23.51 7.29 11.10
CA CYS A 551 23.94 7.41 12.48
C CYS A 551 25.36 6.83 12.70
N ALA A 552 25.67 5.69 12.11
CA ALA A 552 27.01 5.09 12.20
C ALA A 552 28.09 6.04 11.61
N LYS A 553 27.83 6.61 10.44
CA LYS A 553 28.71 7.62 9.82
C LYS A 553 28.86 8.87 10.70
N LEU A 554 27.75 9.36 11.26
CA LEU A 554 27.77 10.53 12.13
C LEU A 554 28.57 10.26 13.41
N LYS A 555 28.43 9.10 14.06
CA LYS A 555 29.24 8.70 15.21
C LYS A 555 30.73 8.75 14.92
N THR A 556 31.15 8.26 13.75
CA THR A 556 32.55 8.30 13.32
C THR A 556 33.06 9.77 13.23
N GLN A 557 32.24 10.68 12.67
CA GLN A 557 32.58 12.10 12.61
C GLN A 557 32.71 12.70 14.01
N LEU A 558 31.73 12.44 14.89
CA LEU A 558 31.70 12.96 16.27
C LEU A 558 32.90 12.47 17.09
N CYS A 559 33.26 11.20 16.96
CA CYS A 559 34.47 10.65 17.59
C CYS A 559 35.74 11.33 17.09
N GLY A 560 35.84 11.61 15.79
CA GLY A 560 37.00 12.31 15.22
C GLY A 560 37.15 13.76 15.76
N ILE A 561 36.03 14.52 15.83
CA ILE A 561 36.04 15.88 16.38
C ILE A 561 36.41 15.86 17.86
N ALA A 562 35.78 14.97 18.63
CA ALA A 562 36.02 14.86 20.09
C ALA A 562 37.44 14.39 20.41
N ALA A 563 38.04 13.48 19.63
CA ALA A 563 39.42 13.05 19.79
C ALA A 563 40.39 14.24 19.68
N GLY A 564 40.17 15.10 18.67
CA GLY A 564 40.91 16.36 18.53
C GLY A 564 40.73 17.33 19.72
N MET A 565 39.51 17.42 20.28
CA MET A 565 39.24 18.23 21.48
C MET A 565 39.91 17.66 22.72
N LEU A 566 40.00 16.33 22.84
CA LEU A 566 40.59 15.63 23.98
C LEU A 566 42.11 15.50 23.86
N GLY A 567 42.68 15.80 22.69
CA GLY A 567 44.11 15.66 22.40
C GLY A 567 44.60 14.22 22.33
N CYS A 568 43.78 13.31 21.78
CA CYS A 568 44.08 11.89 21.65
C CYS A 568 43.72 11.38 20.24
N SER A 569 43.99 10.11 19.95
CA SER A 569 43.63 9.49 18.65
C SER A 569 42.16 9.03 18.64
N THR A 570 41.62 8.78 17.47
CA THR A 570 40.22 8.31 17.30
C THR A 570 40.00 6.90 17.85
N GLU A 571 41.02 6.08 17.92
CA GLU A 571 40.97 4.76 18.52
C GLU A 571 40.89 4.81 20.06
N GLU A 572 41.25 5.95 20.67
CA GLU A 572 41.25 6.15 22.12
C GLU A 572 39.92 6.75 22.63
N VAL A 573 38.93 6.91 21.76
CA VAL A 573 37.62 7.43 22.16
C VAL A 573 36.49 6.45 21.84
N VAL A 574 35.41 6.55 22.62
CA VAL A 574 34.17 5.78 22.43
C VAL A 574 32.96 6.69 22.58
N PHE A 575 31.96 6.50 21.71
CA PHE A 575 30.65 7.16 21.84
C PHE A 575 29.78 6.33 22.79
N GLU A 576 29.39 6.88 23.91
CA GLU A 576 28.62 6.21 24.94
C GLU A 576 27.79 7.23 25.76
N ASN A 577 26.52 6.88 26.06
CA ASN A 577 25.60 7.70 26.84
C ASN A 577 25.47 9.16 26.31
N GLY A 578 25.34 9.33 25.00
CA GLY A 578 25.20 10.64 24.36
C GLY A 578 26.44 11.56 24.51
N ARG A 579 27.62 10.99 24.74
CA ARG A 579 28.91 11.72 24.89
C ARG A 579 30.00 10.94 24.17
N VAL A 580 31.10 11.62 23.90
CA VAL A 580 32.35 10.93 23.47
C VAL A 580 33.32 10.96 24.64
N LYS A 581 33.77 9.81 25.09
CA LYS A 581 34.67 9.61 26.22
C LYS A 581 36.03 9.10 25.73
N GLN A 582 37.09 9.55 26.39
CA GLN A 582 38.43 8.97 26.23
C GLN A 582 38.52 7.66 27.04
N ILE A 583 38.85 6.58 26.38
CA ILE A 583 38.96 5.21 26.97
C ILE A 583 39.95 5.24 28.12
N ASN A 584 39.62 4.56 29.25
CA ASN A 584 40.45 4.49 30.47
C ASN A 584 40.72 5.82 31.16
N THR A 585 39.93 6.87 30.89
CA THR A 585 40.01 8.17 31.60
C THR A 585 38.61 8.68 31.98
N GLU A 586 38.56 9.70 32.81
CA GLU A 586 37.28 10.41 33.13
C GLU A 586 36.97 11.56 32.15
N LYS A 587 37.84 11.77 31.13
CA LYS A 587 37.64 12.85 30.18
C LYS A 587 36.55 12.50 29.17
N SER A 588 35.64 13.44 28.99
CA SER A 588 34.55 13.29 27.97
C SER A 588 34.13 14.64 27.42
N VAL A 589 33.54 14.63 26.24
CA VAL A 589 32.98 15.82 25.57
C VAL A 589 31.52 15.54 25.26
N SER A 590 30.64 16.50 25.56
CA SER A 590 29.23 16.43 25.25
C SER A 590 28.97 16.75 23.78
N LEU A 591 27.80 16.35 23.28
CA LEU A 591 27.37 16.67 21.93
C LEU A 591 27.24 18.18 21.69
N ALA A 592 26.76 18.92 22.66
CA ALA A 592 26.69 20.41 22.61
C ALA A 592 28.09 21.04 22.49
N GLU A 593 29.07 20.57 23.27
CA GLU A 593 30.46 21.06 23.17
C GLU A 593 31.07 20.70 21.80
N ILE A 594 30.81 19.51 21.27
CA ILE A 594 31.25 19.09 19.92
C ILE A 594 30.64 20.01 18.86
N SER A 595 29.33 20.28 18.95
CA SER A 595 28.61 21.10 17.96
C SER A 595 29.16 22.53 17.91
N VAL A 596 29.39 23.15 19.07
CA VAL A 596 29.99 24.52 19.13
C VAL A 596 31.39 24.53 18.55
N LYS A 597 32.21 23.53 18.86
CA LYS A 597 33.57 23.41 18.31
C LYS A 597 33.60 23.24 16.81
N ASP A 598 32.70 22.40 16.31
CA ASP A 598 32.56 22.07 14.87
C ASP A 598 32.19 23.32 14.07
N GLN A 599 31.18 24.08 14.53
CA GLN A 599 30.72 25.29 13.85
C GLN A 599 31.72 26.42 13.82
N VAL A 600 32.53 26.57 14.89
CA VAL A 600 33.41 27.72 15.06
C VAL A 600 34.83 27.48 14.50
N ASN A 601 35.32 26.24 14.55
CA ASN A 601 36.76 25.99 14.36
C ASN A 601 37.14 25.03 13.27
N ASN A 602 36.19 24.27 12.68
CA ASN A 602 36.53 23.12 11.81
C ASN A 602 36.02 23.22 10.38
N ASP A 603 35.20 24.20 10.03
CA ASP A 603 34.54 24.30 8.69
C ASP A 603 33.77 23.01 8.26
N ILE A 604 33.45 22.14 9.21
CA ILE A 604 32.80 20.85 8.97
C ILE A 604 31.52 20.78 9.81
N ALA A 605 30.38 20.71 9.16
CA ALA A 605 29.13 20.45 9.86
C ALA A 605 29.04 18.96 10.21
N ALA A 606 28.70 18.64 11.47
CA ALA A 606 28.44 17.26 11.90
C ALA A 606 27.12 16.77 11.30
N VAL A 607 27.19 16.28 10.08
CA VAL A 607 26.05 15.77 9.28
C VAL A 607 26.47 14.54 8.50
N ALA A 608 25.59 13.55 8.47
CA ALA A 608 25.82 12.36 7.68
C ALA A 608 24.56 11.96 6.91
N THR A 609 24.76 11.58 5.66
CA THR A 609 23.71 11.04 4.78
C THR A 609 24.05 9.62 4.39
N ALA A 610 23.04 8.76 4.38
CA ALA A 610 23.13 7.41 3.85
C ALA A 610 21.88 7.06 3.02
N SER A 611 22.09 6.20 2.03
CA SER A 611 21.05 5.58 1.22
C SER A 611 21.19 4.07 1.31
N HIS A 612 20.06 3.38 1.29
CA HIS A 612 20.03 1.92 1.31
C HIS A 612 19.03 1.40 0.28
N SER A 613 19.42 0.33 -0.39
CA SER A 613 18.55 -0.53 -1.21
C SER A 613 18.92 -1.97 -0.87
N SER A 614 17.93 -2.85 -0.79
CA SER A 614 18.17 -4.24 -0.40
C SER A 614 18.07 -5.19 -1.58
N PRO A 615 18.99 -6.16 -1.72
CA PRO A 615 18.87 -7.23 -2.72
C PRO A 615 17.84 -8.30 -2.36
N VAL A 616 17.33 -8.28 -1.13
CA VAL A 616 16.33 -9.23 -0.60
C VAL A 616 15.15 -8.48 0.01
N SER A 617 14.00 -9.15 0.05
CA SER A 617 12.77 -8.62 0.65
C SER A 617 12.24 -9.59 1.71
N PRO A 618 12.83 -9.61 2.93
CA PRO A 618 12.48 -10.61 3.94
C PRO A 618 11.00 -10.50 4.32
N PRO A 619 10.24 -11.63 4.25
CA PRO A 619 8.82 -11.59 4.51
C PRO A 619 8.49 -11.44 6.01
N PRO A 620 7.55 -10.57 6.38
CA PRO A 620 6.78 -10.73 7.62
C PRO A 620 5.78 -11.87 7.45
N TYR A 621 5.37 -12.48 8.57
CA TYR A 621 4.39 -13.57 8.61
C TYR A 621 3.26 -13.25 9.58
N MET A 622 2.08 -13.82 9.36
CA MET A 622 0.93 -13.64 10.23
C MET A 622 0.04 -14.88 10.22
N VAL A 623 -0.48 -15.24 11.39
CA VAL A 623 -1.57 -16.19 11.55
C VAL A 623 -2.76 -15.43 12.12
N GLY A 624 -3.94 -15.65 11.53
CA GLY A 624 -5.21 -15.08 11.99
C GLY A 624 -6.23 -16.18 12.26
N MET A 625 -6.90 -16.12 13.41
CA MET A 625 -8.01 -16.98 13.77
C MET A 625 -9.23 -16.16 14.15
N VAL A 626 -10.39 -16.56 13.65
CA VAL A 626 -11.66 -15.87 13.86
C VAL A 626 -12.72 -16.79 14.44
N GLU A 627 -13.52 -16.28 15.36
CA GLU A 627 -14.78 -16.86 15.80
C GLU A 627 -15.93 -15.96 15.33
N ILE A 628 -16.89 -16.56 14.64
CA ILE A 628 -18.12 -15.90 14.21
C ILE A 628 -19.35 -16.47 14.91
N GLU A 629 -20.40 -15.66 15.00
CA GLU A 629 -21.77 -16.13 15.21
C GLU A 629 -22.59 -15.81 13.95
N LEU A 630 -23.12 -16.85 13.33
CA LEU A 630 -23.95 -16.75 12.14
C LEU A 630 -25.41 -17.02 12.53
N ASP A 631 -26.31 -16.15 12.11
CA ASP A 631 -27.74 -16.30 12.24
C ASP A 631 -28.29 -16.91 10.93
N LYS A 632 -28.76 -18.15 10.98
CA LYS A 632 -29.24 -18.91 9.80
C LYS A 632 -30.54 -18.34 9.22
N ASP A 633 -31.31 -17.60 10.03
CA ASP A 633 -32.58 -17.04 9.58
C ASP A 633 -32.40 -15.74 8.79
N THR A 634 -31.29 -15.03 9.04
CA THR A 634 -30.99 -13.73 8.41
C THR A 634 -29.74 -13.74 7.53
N GLY A 635 -28.88 -14.75 7.67
CA GLY A 635 -27.55 -14.78 7.05
C GLY A 635 -26.55 -13.80 7.66
N GLU A 636 -26.90 -13.11 8.77
CA GLU A 636 -26.03 -12.15 9.43
C GLU A 636 -24.83 -12.85 10.08
N VAL A 637 -23.63 -12.32 9.82
CA VAL A 637 -22.38 -12.78 10.41
C VAL A 637 -21.84 -11.73 11.38
N LYS A 638 -21.66 -12.12 12.64
CA LYS A 638 -21.02 -11.30 13.68
C LYS A 638 -19.63 -11.83 13.98
N ILE A 639 -18.64 -10.98 13.90
CA ILE A 639 -17.29 -11.28 14.41
C ILE A 639 -17.35 -11.20 15.93
N LEU A 640 -17.05 -12.30 16.62
CA LEU A 640 -17.01 -12.35 18.09
C LEU A 640 -15.60 -12.09 18.62
N ASP A 641 -14.63 -12.78 18.05
CA ASP A 641 -13.23 -12.74 18.47
C ASP A 641 -12.32 -12.91 17.24
N TYR A 642 -11.29 -12.10 17.15
CA TYR A 642 -10.26 -12.22 16.14
C TYR A 642 -8.89 -12.13 16.82
N VAL A 643 -8.09 -13.17 16.70
CA VAL A 643 -6.73 -13.22 17.22
C VAL A 643 -5.76 -13.21 16.06
N ALA A 644 -4.77 -12.32 16.12
CA ALA A 644 -3.68 -12.26 15.17
C ALA A 644 -2.33 -12.33 15.87
N VAL A 645 -1.46 -13.19 15.40
CA VAL A 645 -0.06 -13.23 15.84
C VAL A 645 0.83 -12.94 14.63
N VAL A 646 1.70 -11.93 14.77
CA VAL A 646 2.50 -11.39 13.67
C VAL A 646 3.99 -11.53 13.98
N ASP A 647 4.75 -12.03 13.01
CA ASP A 647 6.20 -11.95 12.97
C ASP A 647 6.62 -10.81 12.02
N CYS A 648 6.97 -9.67 12.57
CA CYS A 648 7.57 -8.55 11.85
C CYS A 648 9.05 -8.30 12.25
N GLY A 649 9.75 -9.36 12.69
CA GLY A 649 11.07 -9.23 13.28
C GLY A 649 10.98 -8.57 14.65
N ILE A 650 12.00 -7.80 15.00
CA ILE A 650 11.96 -6.96 16.21
C ILE A 650 11.00 -5.79 15.98
N THR A 651 9.97 -5.70 16.80
CA THR A 651 8.98 -4.62 16.72
C THR A 651 9.60 -3.30 17.18
N ILE A 652 9.71 -2.30 16.30
CA ILE A 652 10.32 -1.00 16.67
C ILE A 652 9.46 -0.26 17.71
N ASN A 653 8.14 -0.20 17.47
CA ASN A 653 7.18 0.40 18.39
C ASN A 653 5.95 -0.51 18.50
N PRO A 654 5.81 -1.28 19.59
CA PRO A 654 4.73 -2.25 19.74
C PRO A 654 3.32 -1.63 19.71
N ALA A 655 3.15 -0.43 20.26
CA ALA A 655 1.85 0.25 20.27
C ALA A 655 1.41 0.66 18.85
N LEU A 656 2.31 1.25 18.07
CA LEU A 656 2.01 1.65 16.69
C LEU A 656 1.85 0.43 15.78
N ALA A 657 2.65 -0.61 15.94
CA ALA A 657 2.53 -1.86 15.21
C ALA A 657 1.17 -2.55 15.46
N ARG A 658 0.73 -2.58 16.72
CA ARG A 658 -0.59 -3.13 17.09
C ARG A 658 -1.72 -2.37 16.43
N ILE A 659 -1.71 -1.04 16.47
CA ILE A 659 -2.74 -0.21 15.82
C ILE A 659 -2.77 -0.44 14.31
N GLN A 660 -1.59 -0.60 13.66
CA GLN A 660 -1.52 -0.94 12.24
C GLN A 660 -2.13 -2.31 11.93
N THR A 661 -1.90 -3.30 12.81
CA THR A 661 -2.46 -4.64 12.66
C THR A 661 -3.97 -4.64 12.84
N GLU A 662 -4.48 -4.04 13.92
CA GLU A 662 -5.93 -3.89 14.17
C GLU A 662 -6.63 -3.19 12.99
N GLY A 663 -6.06 -2.08 12.50
CA GLY A 663 -6.60 -1.34 11.35
C GLY A 663 -6.61 -2.14 10.05
N GLY A 664 -5.60 -3.00 9.82
CA GLY A 664 -5.57 -3.88 8.65
C GLY A 664 -6.58 -5.03 8.74
N ILE A 665 -6.75 -5.62 9.92
CA ILE A 665 -7.78 -6.64 10.17
C ILE A 665 -9.17 -6.07 9.88
N VAL A 666 -9.48 -4.85 10.35
CA VAL A 666 -10.77 -4.18 10.10
C VAL A 666 -11.00 -3.99 8.60
N GLN A 667 -9.99 -3.53 7.85
CA GLN A 667 -10.10 -3.45 6.39
C GLN A 667 -10.33 -4.83 5.75
N GLY A 668 -9.66 -5.87 6.25
CA GLY A 668 -9.84 -7.25 5.80
C GLY A 668 -11.26 -7.78 6.05
N ILE A 669 -11.83 -7.48 7.20
CA ILE A 669 -13.24 -7.79 7.52
C ILE A 669 -14.17 -7.00 6.59
N GLY A 670 -13.84 -5.73 6.33
CA GLY A 670 -14.60 -4.85 5.45
C GLY A 670 -14.82 -5.44 4.06
N HIS A 671 -13.74 -5.79 3.37
CA HIS A 671 -13.86 -6.37 2.02
C HIS A 671 -14.41 -7.79 2.01
N THR A 672 -14.38 -8.48 3.15
CA THR A 672 -14.94 -9.84 3.25
C THR A 672 -16.46 -9.82 3.33
N LEU A 673 -17.03 -8.89 4.08
CA LEU A 673 -18.45 -8.90 4.44
C LEU A 673 -19.27 -7.72 3.90
N PHE A 674 -18.65 -6.58 3.55
CA PHE A 674 -19.36 -5.32 3.33
C PHE A 674 -19.02 -4.58 2.03
N GLU A 675 -17.72 -4.49 1.70
CA GLU A 675 -17.21 -3.52 0.72
C GLU A 675 -17.14 -4.10 -0.69
N ASN A 676 -17.66 -3.40 -1.67
CA ASN A 676 -17.52 -3.69 -3.10
C ASN A 676 -17.74 -2.45 -3.95
N ILE A 677 -17.30 -2.51 -5.20
CA ILE A 677 -17.68 -1.58 -6.27
C ILE A 677 -18.31 -2.42 -7.37
N THR A 678 -19.55 -2.07 -7.71
CA THR A 678 -20.27 -2.67 -8.82
C THR A 678 -20.61 -1.62 -9.88
N TYR A 679 -20.83 -2.06 -11.10
CA TYR A 679 -21.12 -1.17 -12.22
C TYR A 679 -22.49 -1.51 -12.80
N ASP A 680 -23.21 -0.48 -13.22
CA ASP A 680 -24.42 -0.67 -14.02
C ASP A 680 -24.06 -1.06 -15.47
N ARG A 681 -25.06 -1.37 -16.29
CA ARG A 681 -24.89 -1.73 -17.70
C ARG A 681 -24.22 -0.66 -18.58
N ASN A 682 -24.08 0.56 -18.07
CA ASN A 682 -23.45 1.69 -18.75
C ASN A 682 -22.03 1.97 -18.21
N GLY A 683 -21.51 1.12 -17.31
CA GLY A 683 -20.22 1.28 -16.66
C GLY A 683 -20.17 2.32 -15.55
N ARG A 684 -21.32 2.76 -15.02
CA ARG A 684 -21.38 3.71 -13.91
C ARG A 684 -21.21 2.97 -12.57
N PRO A 685 -20.27 3.40 -11.70
CA PRO A 685 -20.16 2.86 -10.35
C PRO A 685 -21.43 3.11 -9.54
N ILE A 686 -21.96 2.09 -8.87
CA ILE A 686 -23.18 2.17 -8.06
C ILE A 686 -22.85 2.72 -6.67
N GLU A 687 -21.79 2.22 -6.06
CA GLU A 687 -21.36 2.57 -4.69
C GLU A 687 -20.51 3.84 -4.70
N SER A 688 -21.10 4.98 -5.07
CA SER A 688 -20.42 6.26 -5.25
C SER A 688 -20.34 7.14 -3.99
N SER A 689 -20.95 6.71 -2.89
CA SER A 689 -20.93 7.44 -1.61
C SER A 689 -21.05 6.48 -0.42
N PHE A 690 -20.78 6.95 0.80
CA PHE A 690 -20.98 6.14 2.02
C PHE A 690 -22.45 5.78 2.33
N LEU A 691 -23.40 6.24 1.54
CA LEU A 691 -24.77 5.74 1.60
C LEU A 691 -24.88 4.33 1.00
N GLN A 692 -24.15 4.07 -0.09
CA GLN A 692 -24.13 2.78 -0.78
C GLN A 692 -22.91 1.95 -0.40
N TYR A 693 -21.73 2.56 -0.37
CA TYR A 693 -20.46 1.92 0.01
C TYR A 693 -20.38 1.78 1.54
N LYS A 694 -20.39 0.54 2.01
CA LYS A 694 -20.41 0.23 3.45
C LYS A 694 -19.02 -0.12 3.95
N VAL A 695 -18.53 0.62 4.93
CA VAL A 695 -17.33 0.28 5.70
C VAL A 695 -17.72 -0.24 7.08
N PRO A 696 -16.96 -1.16 7.66
CA PRO A 696 -17.23 -1.65 9.01
C PRO A 696 -17.19 -0.51 10.03
N THR A 697 -18.07 -0.58 11.00
CA THR A 697 -18.11 0.31 12.16
C THR A 697 -17.59 -0.43 13.41
N ARG A 698 -17.46 0.30 14.53
CA ARG A 698 -17.08 -0.34 15.81
C ARG A 698 -18.07 -1.43 16.27
N LEU A 699 -19.32 -1.37 15.83
CA LEU A 699 -20.35 -2.37 16.18
C LEU A 699 -20.18 -3.68 15.42
N ASP A 700 -19.52 -3.63 14.25
CA ASP A 700 -19.29 -4.80 13.40
C ASP A 700 -18.04 -5.60 13.82
N MET A 701 -17.23 -5.00 14.73
CA MET A 701 -16.00 -5.60 15.23
C MET A 701 -16.25 -6.23 16.61
N GLY A 702 -15.90 -7.48 16.76
CA GLY A 702 -15.81 -8.15 18.03
C GLY A 702 -14.53 -7.77 18.80
N HIS A 703 -14.00 -8.74 19.53
CA HIS A 703 -12.73 -8.60 20.22
C HIS A 703 -11.59 -8.76 19.20
N LEU A 704 -10.72 -7.75 19.07
CA LEU A 704 -9.49 -7.85 18.29
C LEU A 704 -8.30 -7.98 19.25
N ARG A 705 -7.54 -9.04 19.12
CA ARG A 705 -6.34 -9.32 19.93
C ARG A 705 -5.15 -9.51 19.03
N VAL A 706 -4.09 -8.74 19.26
CA VAL A 706 -2.86 -8.74 18.46
C VAL A 706 -1.68 -8.97 19.36
N GLU A 707 -0.87 -9.97 19.01
CA GLU A 707 0.41 -10.30 19.65
C GLU A 707 1.51 -10.40 18.60
N PHE A 708 2.75 -10.34 19.05
CA PHE A 708 3.94 -10.42 18.19
C PHE A 708 4.83 -11.56 18.61
N GLU A 709 5.26 -12.36 17.64
CA GLU A 709 6.37 -13.30 17.79
C GLU A 709 7.63 -12.69 17.19
N ASN A 710 8.68 -12.63 17.98
CA ASN A 710 9.94 -12.01 17.56
C ASN A 710 10.83 -13.03 16.84
N SER A 711 11.12 -12.76 15.56
CA SER A 711 12.30 -13.26 14.86
C SER A 711 13.36 -12.15 14.80
N TYR A 712 14.56 -12.46 14.35
CA TYR A 712 15.60 -11.46 14.13
C TYR A 712 16.06 -11.49 12.67
N GLU A 713 15.71 -10.44 11.92
CA GLU A 713 16.11 -10.32 10.52
C GLU A 713 17.49 -9.64 10.42
N PRO A 714 18.54 -10.37 10.06
CA PRO A 714 19.90 -9.81 10.08
C PRO A 714 20.12 -8.68 9.07
N THR A 715 19.32 -8.61 8.00
CA THR A 715 19.43 -7.56 6.99
C THR A 715 18.63 -6.31 7.35
N GLY A 716 17.70 -6.41 8.30
CA GLY A 716 16.86 -5.30 8.75
C GLY A 716 17.48 -4.42 9.83
N PRO A 717 17.03 -3.19 10.01
CA PRO A 717 17.46 -2.33 11.09
C PRO A 717 17.03 -2.93 12.44
N PHE A 718 17.94 -3.13 13.35
CA PHE A 718 17.70 -3.72 14.68
C PHE A 718 17.00 -5.10 14.64
N GLY A 719 17.04 -5.80 13.51
CA GLY A 719 16.36 -7.08 13.32
C GLY A 719 14.89 -6.98 12.90
N ALA A 720 14.41 -5.79 12.52
CA ALA A 720 13.03 -5.57 12.10
C ALA A 720 12.77 -5.97 10.64
N LYS A 721 11.53 -6.40 10.39
CA LYS A 721 10.90 -6.52 9.07
C LYS A 721 9.76 -5.50 8.93
N SER A 722 8.98 -5.59 7.87
CA SER A 722 7.80 -4.75 7.69
C SER A 722 6.56 -5.28 8.43
N ILE A 723 5.51 -4.45 8.50
CA ILE A 723 4.19 -4.85 9.03
C ILE A 723 3.03 -4.23 8.23
N GLY A 724 3.30 -3.24 7.37
CA GLY A 724 2.28 -2.35 6.81
C GLY A 724 1.15 -3.04 6.06
N GLU A 725 1.41 -4.10 5.29
CA GLU A 725 0.45 -4.69 4.36
C GLU A 725 -0.03 -6.09 4.75
N ILE A 726 0.79 -6.90 5.39
CA ILE A 726 0.44 -8.29 5.73
C ILE A 726 -0.86 -8.39 6.53
N VAL A 727 -1.14 -7.42 7.35
CA VAL A 727 -2.22 -7.37 8.35
C VAL A 727 -3.64 -7.39 7.78
N ILE A 728 -3.82 -7.24 6.45
CA ILE A 728 -5.12 -7.31 5.76
C ILE A 728 -5.40 -8.69 5.17
N ASN A 729 -4.41 -9.59 5.11
CA ASN A 729 -4.47 -10.76 4.24
C ASN A 729 -5.21 -11.96 4.87
N THR A 730 -5.21 -12.11 6.19
CA THR A 730 -5.80 -13.29 6.86
C THR A 730 -7.32 -13.24 7.10
N PRO A 731 -8.01 -12.08 7.21
CA PRO A 731 -9.43 -12.08 7.55
C PRO A 731 -10.32 -12.79 6.55
N ALA A 732 -10.13 -12.55 5.24
CA ALA A 732 -11.02 -13.10 4.23
C ALA A 732 -11.07 -14.65 4.21
N PRO A 733 -9.95 -15.37 4.12
CA PRO A 733 -9.98 -16.82 4.11
C PRO A 733 -10.39 -17.41 5.48
N ALA A 734 -10.03 -16.78 6.60
CA ALA A 734 -10.44 -17.24 7.93
C ALA A 734 -11.96 -17.11 8.13
N ILE A 735 -12.57 -15.98 7.74
CA ILE A 735 -14.01 -15.76 7.84
C ILE A 735 -14.78 -16.68 6.87
N ALA A 736 -14.31 -16.84 5.62
CA ALA A 736 -14.93 -17.74 4.64
C ALA A 736 -14.95 -19.18 5.17
N HIS A 737 -13.85 -19.63 5.79
CA HIS A 737 -13.79 -20.93 6.45
C HIS A 737 -14.80 -21.06 7.61
N ALA A 738 -14.86 -20.08 8.49
CA ALA A 738 -15.82 -20.09 9.60
C ALA A 738 -17.28 -20.12 9.10
N ILE A 739 -17.61 -19.40 8.02
CA ILE A 739 -18.93 -19.42 7.39
C ILE A 739 -19.23 -20.82 6.82
N TYR A 740 -18.27 -21.45 6.11
CA TYR A 740 -18.43 -22.83 5.66
C TYR A 740 -18.73 -23.79 6.81
N ARG A 741 -17.97 -23.69 7.90
CA ARG A 741 -18.18 -24.53 9.09
C ARG A 741 -19.59 -24.36 9.69
N ALA A 742 -20.14 -23.13 9.63
CA ALA A 742 -21.49 -22.84 10.15
C ALA A 742 -22.61 -23.28 9.20
N THR A 743 -22.37 -23.30 7.87
CA THR A 743 -23.42 -23.50 6.84
C THR A 743 -23.26 -24.77 6.01
N GLY A 744 -22.05 -25.32 5.89
CA GLY A 744 -21.71 -26.39 4.96
C GLY A 744 -21.49 -25.92 3.52
N VAL A 745 -21.49 -24.60 3.25
CA VAL A 745 -21.39 -24.05 1.89
C VAL A 745 -20.14 -23.16 1.77
N TRP A 746 -19.31 -23.42 0.75
CA TRP A 746 -18.15 -22.60 0.44
C TRP A 746 -18.55 -21.36 -0.35
N HIS A 747 -18.13 -20.19 0.12
CA HIS A 747 -18.24 -18.92 -0.58
C HIS A 747 -16.87 -18.51 -1.16
N ARG A 748 -16.77 -18.50 -2.49
CA ARG A 748 -15.54 -18.21 -3.23
C ARG A 748 -15.56 -16.83 -3.91
N GLU A 749 -16.62 -16.05 -3.66
CA GLU A 749 -16.77 -14.68 -4.16
C GLU A 749 -16.97 -13.70 -3.00
N LEU A 750 -16.11 -12.67 -2.91
CA LEU A 750 -16.23 -11.58 -1.94
C LEU A 750 -16.94 -10.36 -2.54
N PRO A 751 -17.71 -9.61 -1.73
CA PRO A 751 -18.01 -9.85 -0.32
C PRO A 751 -19.02 -11.00 -0.12
N ILE A 752 -18.94 -11.67 1.03
CA ILE A 752 -19.90 -12.69 1.47
C ILE A 752 -21.01 -11.99 2.25
N THR A 753 -22.05 -11.61 1.52
CA THR A 753 -23.18 -10.86 2.10
C THR A 753 -24.21 -11.79 2.74
N PRO A 754 -25.04 -11.30 3.69
CA PRO A 754 -26.14 -12.09 4.27
C PRO A 754 -27.06 -12.71 3.21
N GLU A 755 -27.34 -11.96 2.12
CA GLU A 755 -28.12 -12.46 0.99
C GLU A 755 -27.49 -13.67 0.31
N LYS A 756 -26.17 -13.61 0.02
CA LYS A 756 -25.44 -14.74 -0.58
C LYS A 756 -25.46 -15.96 0.32
N ILE A 757 -25.34 -15.78 1.63
CA ILE A 757 -25.41 -16.86 2.61
C ILE A 757 -26.79 -17.51 2.59
N LEU A 758 -27.85 -16.72 2.73
CA LEU A 758 -29.24 -17.24 2.74
C LEU A 758 -29.60 -17.97 1.47
N MET A 759 -29.22 -17.42 0.29
CA MET A 759 -29.54 -18.02 -1.00
C MET A 759 -28.77 -19.30 -1.30
N SER A 760 -27.67 -19.55 -0.61
CA SER A 760 -26.80 -20.71 -0.82
C SER A 760 -27.07 -21.86 0.16
N MET A 761 -27.69 -21.60 1.32
CA MET A 761 -27.99 -22.64 2.31
C MET A 761 -29.04 -23.61 1.79
N PRO A 762 -28.89 -24.92 2.04
CA PRO A 762 -29.96 -25.90 1.78
C PRO A 762 -31.25 -25.50 2.53
N GLN A 763 -32.37 -25.51 1.82
CA GLN A 763 -33.69 -25.25 2.39
C GLN A 763 -34.17 -26.38 3.28
#